data_bb593b3c6fa7505cd4eeb3ae5247a7e1
#
_entry.id   bb593b3c6fa7505cd4eeb3ae5247a7e1
#
_cell.length_a   1.000
_cell.length_b   1.000
_cell.length_c   1.000
_cell.angle_alpha   90.00
_cell.angle_beta   90.00
_cell.angle_gamma   90.00
#
_symmetry.space_group_name_H-M   'P 1'
#
loop_
_entity.id
_entity.type
_entity.pdbx_description
1 polymer ?
#
loop_
_entity_poly.entity_id
_entity_poly.type
_entity_poly.pdbx_seq_one_letter_code
_entity_poly.pdbx_strand_id
1 'polypeptide(L)'
;MAVTTTAPAAPTTAAASRKGGAVAVTATLVLLVTALALVDIAQGTSAVGPAEVWKALTGQADPADASVVIASRLPRMAAGLLVGAVLGMAGAALQAVSRNVLAAPDTLAVNAGSYLSLGLVAVTGVSLPLLASSGVAFVGGLVAAAVVLGLSGLGAGTVRLVLAGSALTLGLTSVTEGLLLLFPVQTEGLYAWNQGSIAQNGFGGVLWMVPLAVIGLAGLLMVARRVDALALGDDAARGLGVPVRATRVTTVVLSALLSAAAVTLAGPIGFVGLCAPAVVRLLARRYRGFSRVRTSVTLSALAGAALVIGSDVVLRTLVSSDTAVAVPTGVVTSLVGAVFLVVLATRGRDTGAAAPPERLRIRGRAVFLTVAGTLVAALIGLAVVSVLLGDTKLLLGDVMNWTQGRAGRAVTFVLDTRVPRVLAALLAGAALALSGTLVQAVTRNPLAEPGVIGVSGGAALGAVALVTTVPTAGPTGLAAAAFAGAALASALVFGLSARGGFQQNRLVLVGMGVATASSALISLLIVLTDPFNATKALTWLSGSTYGRTLPDLLPLAVVLVAAVAVTVARRTELDLVSLDGDTPRLLGLGLSRARLGFLALGVLLSAAAVAAAGTIAFVGLVAPHAARALVGRRHVRVVPVAVLLGAVLVGTADVVGRTVIAPAQLGAGLLTAVIGTPYFLWLLVRSRGEAR
;
A
#
# COMPACT_ATOMS: atom_id res chain seq x y z
N MET A 1 -19.84 68.61 8.20
CA MET A 1 -19.57 67.51 7.26
C MET A 1 -20.37 66.31 7.72
N ALA A 2 -21.48 66.05 7.04
CA ALA A 2 -22.36 64.94 7.40
C ALA A 2 -21.85 63.65 6.76
N VAL A 3 -21.56 62.63 7.57
CA VAL A 3 -21.17 61.28 7.12
C VAL A 3 -22.47 60.51 6.84
N THR A 4 -22.77 60.31 5.57
CA THR A 4 -23.86 59.44 5.11
C THR A 4 -23.42 57.97 5.24
N THR A 5 -23.95 57.26 6.22
CA THR A 5 -23.87 55.82 6.36
C THR A 5 -24.81 55.17 5.33
N THR A 6 -24.23 54.58 4.24
CA THR A 6 -24.97 53.70 3.34
C THR A 6 -25.13 52.34 4.00
N ALA A 7 -26.36 51.92 4.20
CA ALA A 7 -26.71 50.58 4.67
C ALA A 7 -26.28 49.51 3.63
N PRO A 8 -25.75 48.36 4.05
CA PRO A 8 -25.36 47.32 3.12
C PRO A 8 -26.62 46.65 2.53
N ALA A 9 -26.67 46.59 1.19
CA ALA A 9 -27.75 45.96 0.44
C ALA A 9 -27.84 44.46 0.76
N ALA A 10 -29.06 43.95 0.92
CA ALA A 10 -29.38 42.59 1.30
C ALA A 10 -28.93 41.56 0.23
N PRO A 11 -28.29 40.45 0.62
CA PRO A 11 -27.88 39.40 -0.30
C PRO A 11 -29.00 38.35 -0.46
N THR A 12 -30.05 38.60 -1.22
CA THR A 12 -31.21 37.68 -1.29
C THR A 12 -31.30 36.81 -2.51
N THR A 13 -30.54 37.02 -3.58
CA THR A 13 -30.63 36.21 -4.82
C THR A 13 -29.53 35.13 -4.95
N ALA A 14 -28.37 35.30 -4.34
CA ALA A 14 -27.26 34.33 -4.42
C ALA A 14 -27.44 33.06 -3.55
N ALA A 15 -28.29 33.08 -2.53
CA ALA A 15 -28.51 31.96 -1.62
C ALA A 15 -29.51 30.93 -2.18
N ALA A 16 -30.50 31.35 -2.92
CA ALA A 16 -31.50 30.49 -3.54
C ALA A 16 -30.92 29.68 -4.70
N SER A 17 -30.09 30.29 -5.56
CA SER A 17 -29.39 29.61 -6.67
C SER A 17 -28.40 28.52 -6.19
N ARG A 18 -27.84 28.66 -4.98
CA ARG A 18 -26.88 27.70 -4.40
C ARG A 18 -27.55 26.47 -3.78
N LYS A 19 -28.77 26.56 -3.28
CA LYS A 19 -29.54 25.40 -2.78
C LYS A 19 -30.02 24.50 -3.93
N GLY A 20 -30.47 25.07 -5.03
CA GLY A 20 -30.87 24.34 -6.22
C GLY A 20 -29.74 23.50 -6.83
N GLY A 21 -28.51 24.04 -6.87
CA GLY A 21 -27.35 23.31 -7.37
C GLY A 21 -26.96 22.10 -6.50
N ALA A 22 -27.11 22.20 -5.18
CA ALA A 22 -26.84 21.08 -4.27
C ALA A 22 -27.84 19.95 -4.45
N VAL A 23 -29.11 20.27 -4.58
CA VAL A 23 -30.18 19.29 -4.86
C VAL A 23 -29.95 18.62 -6.21
N ALA A 24 -29.61 19.40 -7.25
CA ALA A 24 -29.31 18.85 -8.58
C ALA A 24 -28.16 17.85 -8.57
N VAL A 25 -27.05 18.15 -7.89
CA VAL A 25 -25.91 17.22 -7.78
C VAL A 25 -26.30 15.94 -7.02
N THR A 26 -27.06 16.06 -5.93
CA THR A 26 -27.54 14.88 -5.19
C THR A 26 -28.47 14.03 -6.05
N ALA A 27 -29.40 14.65 -6.76
CA ALA A 27 -30.28 13.97 -7.69
C ALA A 27 -29.52 13.28 -8.83
N THR A 28 -28.50 13.95 -9.40
CA THR A 28 -27.64 13.36 -10.43
C THR A 28 -26.89 12.12 -9.90
N LEU A 29 -26.35 12.17 -8.68
CA LEU A 29 -25.68 11.00 -8.07
C LEU A 29 -26.67 9.86 -7.81
N VAL A 30 -27.87 10.16 -7.32
CA VAL A 30 -28.91 9.14 -7.13
C VAL A 30 -29.31 8.52 -8.47
N LEU A 31 -29.56 9.32 -9.50
CA LEU A 31 -29.89 8.83 -10.83
C LEU A 31 -28.74 7.98 -11.42
N LEU A 32 -27.49 8.41 -11.24
CA LEU A 32 -26.33 7.64 -11.68
C LEU A 32 -26.25 6.28 -10.98
N VAL A 33 -26.40 6.24 -9.65
CA VAL A 33 -26.39 4.98 -8.88
C VAL A 33 -27.53 4.08 -9.33
N THR A 34 -28.72 4.61 -9.53
CA THR A 34 -29.88 3.85 -10.00
C THR A 34 -29.65 3.30 -11.40
N ALA A 35 -29.14 4.12 -12.32
CA ALA A 35 -28.83 3.69 -13.69
C ALA A 35 -27.77 2.59 -13.70
N LEU A 36 -26.69 2.75 -12.95
CA LEU A 36 -25.63 1.74 -12.82
C LEU A 36 -26.17 0.44 -12.20
N ALA A 37 -27.02 0.52 -11.18
CA ALA A 37 -27.64 -0.65 -10.55
C ALA A 37 -28.56 -1.40 -11.53
N LEU A 38 -29.33 -0.69 -12.35
CA LEU A 38 -30.16 -1.30 -13.40
C LEU A 38 -29.33 -1.99 -14.49
N VAL A 39 -28.22 -1.37 -14.87
CA VAL A 39 -27.27 -1.99 -15.83
C VAL A 39 -26.59 -3.21 -15.20
N ASP A 40 -26.15 -3.13 -13.95
CA ASP A 40 -25.50 -4.22 -13.24
C ASP A 40 -26.38 -5.46 -13.10
N ILE A 41 -27.65 -5.28 -12.76
CA ILE A 41 -28.60 -6.40 -12.65
C ILE A 41 -28.96 -7.02 -14.01
N ALA A 42 -28.90 -6.21 -15.09
CA ALA A 42 -29.13 -6.69 -16.44
C ALA A 42 -27.95 -7.50 -16.99
N GLN A 43 -26.73 -7.32 -16.42
CA GLN A 43 -25.51 -8.02 -16.83
C GLN A 43 -25.30 -9.31 -16.02
N GLY A 44 -24.95 -10.40 -16.69
CA GLY A 44 -24.64 -11.68 -16.05
C GLY A 44 -24.13 -12.71 -17.05
N THR A 45 -23.67 -13.85 -16.55
CA THR A 45 -23.13 -14.97 -17.33
C THR A 45 -24.22 -15.86 -17.96
N SER A 46 -25.42 -15.84 -17.39
CA SER A 46 -26.57 -16.59 -17.91
C SER A 46 -27.30 -15.83 -19.03
N ALA A 47 -27.94 -16.54 -19.92
CA ALA A 47 -28.71 -15.99 -21.04
C ALA A 47 -29.98 -15.18 -20.64
N VAL A 48 -30.12 -14.84 -19.33
CA VAL A 48 -31.22 -14.06 -18.78
C VAL A 48 -31.05 -12.59 -19.18
N GLY A 49 -31.86 -12.12 -20.10
CA GLY A 49 -31.83 -10.74 -20.60
C GLY A 49 -32.63 -9.76 -19.71
N PRO A 50 -32.63 -8.45 -20.06
CA PRO A 50 -33.36 -7.44 -19.27
C PRO A 50 -34.88 -7.69 -19.13
N ALA A 51 -35.53 -8.31 -20.15
CA ALA A 51 -36.92 -8.66 -20.11
C ALA A 51 -37.20 -9.77 -19.10
N GLU A 52 -36.36 -10.79 -19.04
CA GLU A 52 -36.42 -11.89 -18.07
C GLU A 52 -36.15 -11.39 -16.65
N VAL A 53 -35.22 -10.45 -16.49
CA VAL A 53 -34.98 -9.77 -15.19
C VAL A 53 -36.25 -9.06 -14.72
N TRP A 54 -36.92 -8.33 -15.61
CA TRP A 54 -38.19 -7.68 -15.26
C TRP A 54 -39.29 -8.69 -14.87
N LYS A 55 -39.43 -9.78 -15.62
CA LYS A 55 -40.35 -10.87 -15.28
C LYS A 55 -40.02 -11.51 -13.93
N ALA A 56 -38.70 -11.69 -13.61
CA ALA A 56 -38.28 -12.24 -12.33
C ALA A 56 -38.67 -11.31 -11.18
N LEU A 57 -38.48 -10.00 -11.33
CA LEU A 57 -38.86 -9.00 -10.33
C LEU A 57 -40.37 -8.89 -10.12
N THR A 58 -41.15 -9.20 -11.15
CA THR A 58 -42.64 -9.18 -11.10
C THR A 58 -43.25 -10.54 -10.79
N GLY A 59 -42.43 -11.57 -10.55
CA GLY A 59 -42.93 -12.92 -10.25
C GLY A 59 -43.48 -13.69 -11.44
N GLN A 60 -43.12 -13.28 -12.68
CA GLN A 60 -43.63 -13.86 -13.94
C GLN A 60 -42.56 -14.63 -14.73
N ALA A 61 -41.35 -14.79 -14.17
CA ALA A 61 -40.27 -15.52 -14.83
C ALA A 61 -40.35 -17.03 -14.56
N ASP A 62 -39.71 -17.81 -15.43
CA ASP A 62 -39.45 -19.21 -15.16
C ASP A 62 -38.67 -19.39 -13.87
N PRO A 63 -38.90 -20.45 -13.08
CA PRO A 63 -38.21 -20.68 -11.81
C PRO A 63 -36.69 -20.68 -11.92
N ALA A 64 -36.12 -21.15 -13.04
CA ALA A 64 -34.67 -21.14 -13.28
C ALA A 64 -34.12 -19.72 -13.43
N ASP A 65 -34.75 -18.91 -14.27
CA ASP A 65 -34.38 -17.50 -14.49
C ASP A 65 -34.54 -16.65 -13.22
N ALA A 66 -35.68 -16.85 -12.52
CA ALA A 66 -35.95 -16.19 -11.25
C ALA A 66 -34.89 -16.52 -10.20
N SER A 67 -34.45 -17.78 -10.13
CA SER A 67 -33.39 -18.21 -9.20
C SER A 67 -32.08 -17.50 -9.48
N VAL A 68 -31.65 -17.34 -10.73
CA VAL A 68 -30.44 -16.61 -11.12
C VAL A 68 -30.50 -15.16 -10.69
N VAL A 69 -31.61 -14.49 -10.95
CA VAL A 69 -31.79 -13.07 -10.59
C VAL A 69 -31.83 -12.89 -9.09
N ILE A 70 -32.63 -13.68 -8.37
CA ILE A 70 -32.86 -13.52 -6.91
C ILE A 70 -31.70 -14.04 -6.08
N ALA A 71 -31.05 -15.15 -6.47
CA ALA A 71 -30.00 -15.76 -5.66
C ALA A 71 -28.59 -15.25 -5.99
N SER A 72 -28.37 -14.60 -7.15
CA SER A 72 -27.04 -14.14 -7.57
C SER A 72 -27.00 -12.66 -7.93
N ARG A 73 -27.79 -12.20 -8.93
CA ARG A 73 -27.67 -10.82 -9.45
C ARG A 73 -28.09 -9.75 -8.46
N LEU A 74 -29.26 -9.91 -7.83
CA LEU A 74 -29.76 -8.97 -6.83
C LEU A 74 -28.87 -8.88 -5.59
N PRO A 75 -28.43 -10.01 -4.98
CA PRO A 75 -27.51 -9.95 -3.85
C PRO A 75 -26.17 -9.31 -4.20
N ARG A 76 -25.62 -9.57 -5.40
CA ARG A 76 -24.40 -8.94 -5.90
C ARG A 76 -24.55 -7.42 -5.99
N MET A 77 -25.58 -6.93 -6.67
CA MET A 77 -25.88 -5.51 -6.78
C MET A 77 -26.06 -4.87 -5.39
N ALA A 78 -26.81 -5.51 -4.49
CA ALA A 78 -27.02 -5.01 -3.14
C ALA A 78 -25.73 -4.96 -2.33
N ALA A 79 -24.86 -5.98 -2.45
CA ALA A 79 -23.52 -5.98 -1.84
C ALA A 79 -22.67 -4.84 -2.37
N GLY A 80 -22.61 -4.63 -3.68
CA GLY A 80 -21.85 -3.54 -4.29
C GLY A 80 -22.31 -2.16 -3.85
N LEU A 81 -23.63 -1.93 -3.81
CA LEU A 81 -24.22 -0.68 -3.29
C LEU A 81 -23.84 -0.46 -1.81
N LEU A 82 -24.00 -1.48 -0.98
CA LEU A 82 -23.78 -1.39 0.45
C LEU A 82 -22.29 -1.23 0.79
N VAL A 83 -21.42 -2.04 0.20
CA VAL A 83 -19.96 -1.98 0.40
C VAL A 83 -19.42 -0.62 -0.07
N GLY A 84 -19.84 -0.17 -1.27
CA GLY A 84 -19.41 1.13 -1.78
C GLY A 84 -19.87 2.28 -0.88
N ALA A 85 -21.11 2.23 -0.40
CA ALA A 85 -21.65 3.25 0.50
C ALA A 85 -20.88 3.31 1.83
N VAL A 86 -20.65 2.17 2.49
CA VAL A 86 -19.95 2.14 3.80
C VAL A 86 -18.48 2.54 3.67
N LEU A 87 -17.77 2.11 2.63
CA LEU A 87 -16.39 2.53 2.40
C LEU A 87 -16.30 4.02 2.10
N GLY A 88 -17.23 4.57 1.31
CA GLY A 88 -17.34 5.99 1.04
C GLY A 88 -17.58 6.81 2.31
N MET A 89 -18.49 6.36 3.18
CA MET A 89 -18.76 6.98 4.49
C MET A 89 -17.54 6.95 5.41
N ALA A 90 -16.92 5.78 5.57
CA ALA A 90 -15.73 5.58 6.39
C ALA A 90 -14.57 6.47 5.93
N GLY A 91 -14.35 6.53 4.62
CA GLY A 91 -13.33 7.39 4.02
C GLY A 91 -13.59 8.88 4.28
N ALA A 92 -14.82 9.35 4.08
CA ALA A 92 -15.19 10.75 4.33
C ALA A 92 -14.96 11.14 5.80
N ALA A 93 -15.34 10.28 6.72
CA ALA A 93 -15.17 10.49 8.15
C ALA A 93 -13.68 10.54 8.55
N LEU A 94 -12.87 9.59 8.05
CA LEU A 94 -11.44 9.55 8.31
C LEU A 94 -10.73 10.77 7.72
N GLN A 95 -11.03 11.18 6.49
CA GLN A 95 -10.44 12.37 5.89
C GLN A 95 -10.81 13.66 6.63
N ALA A 96 -12.05 13.75 7.11
CA ALA A 96 -12.51 14.91 7.89
C ALA A 96 -11.80 15.01 9.25
N VAL A 97 -11.77 13.90 10.01
CA VAL A 97 -11.17 13.89 11.36
C VAL A 97 -9.65 13.99 11.30
N SER A 98 -9.04 13.47 10.25
CA SER A 98 -7.60 13.47 10.04
C SER A 98 -7.10 14.76 9.37
N ARG A 99 -7.98 15.55 8.79
CA ARG A 99 -7.59 16.69 7.95
C ARG A 99 -6.58 16.32 6.84
N ASN A 100 -6.64 15.07 6.42
CA ASN A 100 -5.74 14.51 5.40
C ASN A 100 -6.57 13.87 4.29
N VAL A 101 -6.42 14.38 3.09
CA VAL A 101 -7.14 13.92 1.90
C VAL A 101 -6.77 12.49 1.46
N LEU A 102 -5.63 11.99 1.94
CA LEU A 102 -5.13 10.64 1.63
C LEU A 102 -5.49 9.61 2.71
N ALA A 103 -6.17 10.02 3.79
CA ALA A 103 -6.64 9.07 4.79
C ALA A 103 -7.74 8.19 4.19
N ALA A 104 -7.58 6.90 4.30
CA ALA A 104 -8.52 5.89 3.82
C ALA A 104 -8.72 4.82 4.90
N PRO A 105 -9.82 4.07 4.87
CA PRO A 105 -10.04 2.95 5.79
C PRO A 105 -8.91 1.93 5.81
N ASP A 106 -8.26 1.70 4.66
CA ASP A 106 -7.13 0.78 4.50
C ASP A 106 -5.95 1.14 5.40
N THR A 107 -5.81 2.43 5.78
CA THR A 107 -4.74 2.89 6.70
C THR A 107 -4.96 2.47 8.16
N LEU A 108 -6.04 1.76 8.49
CA LEU A 108 -6.29 1.20 9.81
C LEU A 108 -5.89 -0.28 9.94
N ALA A 109 -5.25 -0.86 8.93
CA ALA A 109 -4.84 -2.26 8.85
C ALA A 109 -6.00 -3.29 8.97
N VAL A 110 -7.27 -2.85 8.81
CA VAL A 110 -8.44 -3.71 8.90
C VAL A 110 -8.36 -4.85 7.89
N ASN A 111 -8.06 -4.54 6.63
CA ASN A 111 -7.94 -5.51 5.54
C ASN A 111 -6.89 -6.60 5.85
N ALA A 112 -5.72 -6.19 6.31
CA ALA A 112 -4.62 -7.10 6.63
C ALA A 112 -4.91 -7.97 7.87
N GLY A 113 -5.60 -7.39 8.87
CA GLY A 113 -6.06 -8.14 10.04
C GLY A 113 -7.09 -9.21 9.69
N SER A 114 -8.06 -8.87 8.84
CA SER A 114 -9.04 -9.82 8.31
C SER A 114 -8.38 -10.94 7.50
N TYR A 115 -7.43 -10.57 6.63
CA TYR A 115 -6.69 -11.52 5.80
C TYR A 115 -5.85 -12.49 6.62
N LEU A 116 -5.11 -11.99 7.63
CA LEU A 116 -4.32 -12.83 8.52
C LEU A 116 -5.21 -13.78 9.34
N SER A 117 -6.32 -13.29 9.89
CA SER A 117 -7.19 -14.13 10.72
C SER A 117 -7.81 -15.28 9.92
N LEU A 118 -8.20 -15.04 8.68
CA LEU A 118 -8.66 -16.10 7.77
C LEU A 118 -7.52 -17.06 7.40
N GLY A 119 -6.32 -16.53 7.12
CA GLY A 119 -5.15 -17.36 6.84
C GLY A 119 -4.78 -18.29 7.99
N LEU A 120 -4.82 -17.81 9.23
CA LEU A 120 -4.57 -18.62 10.44
C LEU A 120 -5.60 -19.73 10.59
N VAL A 121 -6.87 -19.47 10.33
CA VAL A 121 -7.90 -20.51 10.38
C VAL A 121 -7.73 -21.51 9.23
N ALA A 122 -7.49 -21.03 8.01
CA ALA A 122 -7.31 -21.89 6.85
C ALA A 122 -6.19 -22.93 7.06
N VAL A 123 -5.06 -22.51 7.64
CA VAL A 123 -3.91 -23.41 7.94
C VAL A 123 -4.28 -24.54 8.87
N THR A 124 -5.27 -24.37 9.77
CA THR A 124 -5.72 -25.46 10.66
C THR A 124 -6.49 -26.56 9.92
N GLY A 125 -6.84 -26.37 8.64
CA GLY A 125 -7.65 -27.28 7.84
C GLY A 125 -9.13 -27.33 8.25
N VAL A 126 -9.56 -26.48 9.18
CA VAL A 126 -10.95 -26.40 9.62
C VAL A 126 -11.79 -25.62 8.59
N SER A 127 -12.76 -26.29 7.98
CA SER A 127 -13.74 -25.63 7.13
C SER A 127 -14.81 -24.95 8.00
N LEU A 128 -14.78 -23.62 8.08
CA LEU A 128 -15.79 -22.85 8.78
C LEU A 128 -16.99 -22.57 7.88
N PRO A 129 -18.24 -22.63 8.41
CA PRO A 129 -19.40 -22.07 7.72
C PRO A 129 -19.19 -20.59 7.39
N LEU A 130 -19.84 -20.11 6.32
CA LEU A 130 -19.67 -18.74 5.82
C LEU A 130 -19.85 -17.67 6.90
N LEU A 131 -20.81 -17.82 7.80
CA LEU A 131 -21.03 -16.87 8.89
C LEU A 131 -19.90 -16.87 9.92
N ALA A 132 -19.32 -18.02 10.23
CA ALA A 132 -18.21 -18.12 11.17
C ALA A 132 -16.94 -17.55 10.56
N SER A 133 -16.63 -17.85 9.30
CA SER A 133 -15.47 -17.26 8.59
C SER A 133 -15.62 -15.74 8.46
N SER A 134 -16.81 -15.25 8.17
CA SER A 134 -17.11 -13.81 8.16
C SER A 134 -16.87 -13.19 9.55
N GLY A 135 -17.29 -13.84 10.62
CA GLY A 135 -17.04 -13.40 11.99
C GLY A 135 -15.55 -13.33 12.35
N VAL A 136 -14.76 -14.32 11.93
CA VAL A 136 -13.30 -14.33 12.09
C VAL A 136 -12.64 -13.16 11.36
N ALA A 137 -13.00 -12.92 10.09
CA ALA A 137 -12.49 -11.78 9.32
C ALA A 137 -12.83 -10.45 9.99
N PHE A 138 -14.09 -10.30 10.45
CA PHE A 138 -14.56 -9.09 11.13
C PHE A 138 -13.76 -8.79 12.41
N VAL A 139 -13.63 -9.79 13.28
CA VAL A 139 -12.89 -9.66 14.55
C VAL A 139 -11.42 -9.39 14.27
N GLY A 140 -10.79 -10.11 13.32
CA GLY A 140 -9.40 -9.90 12.95
C GLY A 140 -9.12 -8.48 12.45
N GLY A 141 -10.02 -7.93 11.64
CA GLY A 141 -9.95 -6.56 11.17
C GLY A 141 -10.08 -5.53 12.30
N LEU A 142 -11.03 -5.72 13.23
CA LEU A 142 -11.21 -4.84 14.38
C LEU A 142 -10.03 -4.91 15.35
N VAL A 143 -9.47 -6.09 15.60
CA VAL A 143 -8.26 -6.27 16.43
C VAL A 143 -7.08 -5.50 15.82
N ALA A 144 -6.85 -5.63 14.52
CA ALA A 144 -5.79 -4.87 13.84
C ALA A 144 -6.01 -3.35 13.98
N ALA A 145 -7.22 -2.86 13.77
CA ALA A 145 -7.56 -1.44 13.97
C ALA A 145 -7.34 -0.99 15.43
N ALA A 146 -7.71 -1.82 16.41
CA ALA A 146 -7.48 -1.54 17.83
C ALA A 146 -5.97 -1.46 18.15
N VAL A 147 -5.16 -2.34 17.57
CA VAL A 147 -3.69 -2.30 17.70
C VAL A 147 -3.14 -1.00 17.08
N VAL A 148 -3.59 -0.61 15.89
CA VAL A 148 -3.18 0.67 15.26
C VAL A 148 -3.54 1.86 16.15
N LEU A 149 -4.76 1.92 16.68
CA LEU A 149 -5.21 2.97 17.60
C LEU A 149 -4.38 2.99 18.89
N GLY A 150 -4.12 1.80 19.46
CA GLY A 150 -3.26 1.64 20.63
C GLY A 150 -1.83 2.13 20.37
N LEU A 151 -1.21 1.74 19.27
CA LEU A 151 0.16 2.11 18.88
C LEU A 151 0.28 3.58 18.50
N SER A 152 -0.69 4.15 17.79
CA SER A 152 -0.66 5.58 17.42
C SER A 152 -0.84 6.50 18.63
N GLY A 153 -1.50 6.03 19.68
CA GLY A 153 -1.90 6.81 20.86
C GLY A 153 -3.25 7.48 20.67
N LEU A 154 -4.12 7.28 21.66
CA LEU A 154 -5.47 7.86 21.68
C LEU A 154 -5.41 9.40 21.65
N GLY A 155 -5.69 10.01 20.51
CA GLY A 155 -5.62 11.48 20.32
C GLY A 155 -4.33 12.00 19.68
N ALA A 156 -3.39 11.13 19.28
CA ALA A 156 -2.20 11.53 18.54
C ALA A 156 -2.54 12.08 17.14
N GLY A 157 -1.59 12.83 16.57
CA GLY A 157 -1.75 13.41 15.23
C GLY A 157 -1.92 12.33 14.15
N THR A 158 -2.63 12.69 13.12
CA THR A 158 -3.04 11.85 11.99
C THR A 158 -1.90 11.11 11.31
N VAL A 159 -0.73 11.72 11.21
CA VAL A 159 0.43 11.12 10.56
C VAL A 159 0.83 9.82 11.25
N ARG A 160 0.79 9.78 12.58
CA ARG A 160 1.13 8.56 13.35
C ARG A 160 0.13 7.44 13.13
N LEU A 161 -1.15 7.75 13.02
CA LEU A 161 -2.19 6.76 12.74
C LEU A 161 -1.93 6.08 11.38
N VAL A 162 -1.68 6.87 10.35
CA VAL A 162 -1.37 6.35 9.00
C VAL A 162 -0.10 5.51 9.00
N LEU A 163 0.94 5.98 9.69
CA LEU A 163 2.23 5.26 9.76
C LEU A 163 2.11 3.92 10.50
N ALA A 164 1.43 3.92 11.66
CA ALA A 164 1.20 2.69 12.42
C ALA A 164 0.39 1.69 11.60
N GLY A 165 -0.66 2.17 10.94
CA GLY A 165 -1.53 1.34 10.12
C GLY A 165 -0.81 0.77 8.90
N SER A 166 -0.07 1.60 8.14
CA SER A 166 0.68 1.11 6.98
C SER A 166 1.76 0.09 7.36
N ALA A 167 2.51 0.33 8.44
CA ALA A 167 3.51 -0.63 8.92
C ALA A 167 2.87 -1.95 9.37
N LEU A 168 1.77 -1.87 10.14
CA LEU A 168 1.07 -3.07 10.59
C LEU A 168 0.46 -3.84 9.40
N THR A 169 -0.12 -3.14 8.43
CA THR A 169 -0.63 -3.75 7.18
C THR A 169 0.45 -4.56 6.49
N LEU A 170 1.62 -3.97 6.24
CA LEU A 170 2.72 -4.66 5.58
C LEU A 170 3.20 -5.88 6.36
N GLY A 171 3.33 -5.78 7.68
CA GLY A 171 3.73 -6.91 8.53
C GLY A 171 2.71 -8.05 8.52
N LEU A 172 1.42 -7.73 8.73
CA LEU A 172 0.35 -8.74 8.74
C LEU A 172 0.18 -9.40 7.36
N THR A 173 0.23 -8.61 6.28
CA THR A 173 0.16 -9.14 4.91
C THR A 173 1.34 -10.08 4.63
N SER A 174 2.57 -9.70 5.01
CA SER A 174 3.75 -10.55 4.81
C SER A 174 3.66 -11.87 5.58
N VAL A 175 3.12 -11.86 6.81
CA VAL A 175 2.86 -13.10 7.56
C VAL A 175 1.84 -13.96 6.80
N THR A 176 0.75 -13.37 6.32
CA THR A 176 -0.28 -14.12 5.57
C THR A 176 0.28 -14.68 4.27
N GLU A 177 1.04 -13.91 3.50
CA GLU A 177 1.71 -14.40 2.28
C GLU A 177 2.68 -15.54 2.58
N GLY A 178 3.38 -15.47 3.72
CA GLY A 178 4.19 -16.60 4.21
C GLY A 178 3.36 -17.85 4.47
N LEU A 179 2.17 -17.72 5.06
CA LEU A 179 1.25 -18.85 5.27
C LEU A 179 0.75 -19.45 3.94
N LEU A 180 0.45 -18.60 2.95
CA LEU A 180 0.03 -19.05 1.63
C LEU A 180 1.12 -19.90 0.93
N LEU A 181 2.38 -19.50 1.08
CA LEU A 181 3.50 -20.24 0.49
C LEU A 181 3.81 -21.55 1.22
N LEU A 182 3.62 -21.58 2.54
CA LEU A 182 3.88 -22.78 3.36
C LEU A 182 2.73 -23.79 3.29
N PHE A 183 1.50 -23.34 3.10
CA PHE A 183 0.28 -24.14 3.15
C PHE A 183 -0.61 -23.89 1.91
N PRO A 184 -0.10 -24.09 0.68
CA PRO A 184 -0.80 -23.68 -0.54
C PRO A 184 -2.16 -24.38 -0.73
N VAL A 185 -2.29 -25.63 -0.32
CA VAL A 185 -3.53 -26.40 -0.45
C VAL A 185 -4.61 -25.89 0.54
N GLN A 186 -4.23 -25.66 1.80
CA GLN A 186 -5.16 -25.19 2.84
C GLN A 186 -5.61 -23.75 2.64
N THR A 187 -4.80 -22.95 1.96
CA THR A 187 -5.04 -21.53 1.72
C THR A 187 -5.50 -21.23 0.29
N GLU A 188 -5.89 -22.26 -0.47
CA GLU A 188 -6.42 -22.10 -1.82
C GLU A 188 -7.61 -21.12 -1.83
N GLY A 189 -7.64 -20.24 -2.83
CA GLY A 189 -8.67 -19.19 -2.95
C GLY A 189 -8.49 -17.97 -2.04
N LEU A 190 -7.67 -18.05 -0.98
CA LEU A 190 -7.50 -16.94 -0.05
C LEU A 190 -6.81 -15.73 -0.70
N TYR A 191 -5.91 -15.95 -1.65
CA TYR A 191 -5.31 -14.87 -2.44
C TYR A 191 -6.37 -14.13 -3.27
N ALA A 192 -7.27 -14.86 -3.94
CA ALA A 192 -8.36 -14.26 -4.71
C ALA A 192 -9.35 -13.51 -3.80
N TRP A 193 -9.66 -14.05 -2.61
CA TRP A 193 -10.49 -13.36 -1.62
C TRP A 193 -9.89 -12.00 -1.22
N ASN A 194 -8.56 -11.92 -1.06
CA ASN A 194 -7.86 -10.67 -0.73
C ASN A 194 -7.94 -9.60 -1.83
N GLN A 195 -8.39 -9.95 -3.03
CA GLN A 195 -8.58 -8.96 -4.11
C GLN A 195 -9.98 -8.30 -4.08
N GLY A 196 -10.89 -8.78 -3.24
CA GLY A 196 -12.23 -8.24 -3.05
C GLY A 196 -13.19 -8.51 -4.21
N SER A 197 -14.31 -9.17 -3.91
CA SER A 197 -15.36 -9.47 -4.87
C SER A 197 -16.75 -9.18 -4.28
N ILE A 198 -17.62 -8.57 -5.06
CA ILE A 198 -19.03 -8.36 -4.66
C ILE A 198 -19.93 -9.53 -5.04
N ALA A 199 -19.39 -10.61 -5.62
CA ALA A 199 -20.15 -11.81 -5.92
C ALA A 199 -20.75 -12.40 -4.64
N GLN A 200 -22.05 -12.70 -4.66
CA GLN A 200 -22.79 -13.24 -3.53
C GLN A 200 -23.68 -14.40 -3.95
N ASN A 201 -23.83 -15.37 -3.06
CA ASN A 201 -24.78 -16.47 -3.20
C ASN A 201 -25.91 -16.26 -2.19
N GLY A 202 -26.88 -15.40 -2.55
CA GLY A 202 -28.02 -15.02 -1.71
C GLY A 202 -27.78 -13.78 -0.83
N PHE A 203 -28.82 -13.38 -0.11
CA PHE A 203 -28.84 -12.15 0.68
C PHE A 203 -28.24 -12.27 2.09
N GLY A 204 -27.84 -13.47 2.54
CA GLY A 204 -27.41 -13.70 3.92
C GLY A 204 -26.32 -12.72 4.38
N GLY A 205 -25.22 -12.58 3.62
CA GLY A 205 -24.13 -11.65 3.92
C GLY A 205 -24.57 -10.18 3.93
N VAL A 206 -25.39 -9.80 2.94
CA VAL A 206 -25.91 -8.42 2.84
C VAL A 206 -26.76 -8.06 4.05
N LEU A 207 -27.69 -8.96 4.45
CA LEU A 207 -28.58 -8.73 5.60
C LEU A 207 -27.81 -8.58 6.92
N TRP A 208 -26.72 -9.32 7.09
CA TRP A 208 -25.85 -9.17 8.26
C TRP A 208 -25.12 -7.83 8.29
N MET A 209 -24.76 -7.28 7.14
CA MET A 209 -24.04 -6.01 7.06
C MET A 209 -24.95 -4.79 7.27
N VAL A 210 -26.24 -4.86 6.91
CA VAL A 210 -27.18 -3.72 6.98
C VAL A 210 -27.25 -3.11 8.38
N PRO A 211 -27.42 -3.86 9.51
CA PRO A 211 -27.44 -3.27 10.84
C PRO A 211 -26.14 -2.50 11.17
N LEU A 212 -24.98 -3.06 10.80
CA LEU A 212 -23.68 -2.42 11.02
C LEU A 212 -23.54 -1.13 10.21
N ALA A 213 -24.01 -1.12 8.97
CA ALA A 213 -24.03 0.06 8.12
C ALA A 213 -24.92 1.17 8.69
N VAL A 214 -26.12 0.80 9.19
CA VAL A 214 -27.06 1.74 9.82
C VAL A 214 -26.48 2.32 11.12
N ILE A 215 -25.92 1.49 11.98
CA ILE A 215 -25.25 1.93 13.24
C ILE A 215 -24.08 2.86 12.91
N GLY A 216 -23.25 2.49 11.95
CA GLY A 216 -22.11 3.30 11.52
C GLY A 216 -22.54 4.65 10.95
N LEU A 217 -23.54 4.67 10.07
CA LEU A 217 -24.09 5.91 9.51
C LEU A 217 -24.69 6.80 10.61
N ALA A 218 -25.56 6.24 11.46
CA ALA A 218 -26.17 6.98 12.56
C ALA A 218 -25.10 7.57 13.51
N GLY A 219 -24.11 6.77 13.89
CA GLY A 219 -22.99 7.21 14.72
C GLY A 219 -22.17 8.33 14.07
N LEU A 220 -21.84 8.21 12.78
CA LEU A 220 -21.13 9.26 12.05
C LEU A 220 -21.94 10.55 11.95
N LEU A 221 -23.25 10.47 11.71
CA LEU A 221 -24.13 11.62 11.64
C LEU A 221 -24.30 12.32 13.01
N MET A 222 -24.28 11.56 14.12
CA MET A 222 -24.31 12.11 15.49
C MET A 222 -23.01 12.88 15.81
N VAL A 223 -21.85 12.37 15.43
CA VAL A 223 -20.58 13.04 15.72
C VAL A 223 -20.21 14.10 14.68
N ALA A 224 -20.91 14.20 13.54
CA ALA A 224 -20.56 15.04 12.41
C ALA A 224 -20.34 16.51 12.78
N ARG A 225 -21.20 17.09 13.64
CA ARG A 225 -21.05 18.50 14.10
C ARG A 225 -19.76 18.71 14.90
N ARG A 226 -19.36 17.71 15.71
CA ARG A 226 -18.11 17.76 16.48
C ARG A 226 -16.90 17.67 15.56
N VAL A 227 -16.99 16.84 14.50
CA VAL A 227 -15.94 16.71 13.48
C VAL A 227 -15.83 17.98 12.63
N ASP A 228 -16.97 18.66 12.31
CA ASP A 228 -16.94 19.97 11.65
C ASP A 228 -16.15 21.01 12.49
N ALA A 229 -16.32 21.01 13.80
CA ALA A 229 -15.58 21.90 14.70
C ALA A 229 -14.06 21.61 14.70
N LEU A 230 -13.65 20.33 14.55
CA LEU A 230 -12.24 19.97 14.45
C LEU A 230 -11.56 20.58 13.21
N ALA A 231 -12.30 20.91 12.16
CA ALA A 231 -11.75 21.58 10.97
C ALA A 231 -11.17 22.97 11.27
N LEU A 232 -11.65 23.64 12.34
CA LEU A 232 -11.17 24.94 12.78
C LEU A 232 -9.83 24.89 13.54
N GLY A 233 -9.35 23.70 13.87
CA GLY A 233 -8.17 23.46 14.69
C GLY A 233 -8.53 22.89 16.07
N ASP A 234 -7.57 22.21 16.71
CA ASP A 234 -7.81 21.52 17.97
C ASP A 234 -8.11 22.50 19.13
N ASP A 235 -7.40 23.62 19.16
CA ASP A 235 -7.56 24.62 20.22
C ASP A 235 -8.90 25.36 20.08
N ALA A 236 -9.28 25.73 18.85
CA ALA A 236 -10.58 26.32 18.57
C ALA A 236 -11.72 25.34 18.92
N ALA A 237 -11.57 24.05 18.57
CA ALA A 237 -12.56 23.04 18.92
C ALA A 237 -12.72 22.84 20.43
N ARG A 238 -11.59 22.86 21.19
CA ARG A 238 -11.63 22.82 22.67
C ARG A 238 -12.32 24.05 23.24
N GLY A 239 -12.03 25.25 22.69
CA GLY A 239 -12.72 26.49 23.10
C GLY A 239 -14.23 26.45 22.87
N LEU A 240 -14.70 25.69 21.88
CA LEU A 240 -16.11 25.42 21.62
C LEU A 240 -16.70 24.26 22.46
N GLY A 241 -15.95 23.73 23.43
CA GLY A 241 -16.40 22.65 24.32
C GLY A 241 -16.40 21.25 23.66
N VAL A 242 -15.74 21.07 22.50
CA VAL A 242 -15.69 19.76 21.82
C VAL A 242 -14.61 18.88 22.45
N PRO A 243 -14.94 17.66 22.91
CA PRO A 243 -13.96 16.70 23.42
C PRO A 243 -13.17 16.09 22.25
N VAL A 244 -12.09 16.78 21.83
CA VAL A 244 -11.29 16.45 20.63
C VAL A 244 -10.86 15.00 20.59
N ARG A 245 -10.31 14.48 21.72
CA ARG A 245 -9.84 13.08 21.80
C ARG A 245 -10.97 12.07 21.60
N ALA A 246 -12.06 12.25 22.33
CA ALA A 246 -13.21 11.34 22.23
C ALA A 246 -13.82 11.39 20.81
N THR A 247 -13.99 12.58 20.24
CA THR A 247 -14.50 12.76 18.87
C THR A 247 -13.64 12.04 17.84
N ARG A 248 -12.30 12.14 17.94
CA ARG A 248 -11.38 11.44 17.04
C ARG A 248 -11.50 9.92 17.19
N VAL A 249 -11.42 9.42 18.42
CA VAL A 249 -11.49 7.97 18.68
C VAL A 249 -12.81 7.40 18.19
N THR A 250 -13.94 8.02 18.53
CA THR A 250 -15.27 7.56 18.09
C THR A 250 -15.38 7.54 16.56
N THR A 251 -14.89 8.59 15.88
CA THR A 251 -14.95 8.64 14.41
C THR A 251 -14.08 7.54 13.77
N VAL A 252 -12.88 7.31 14.30
CA VAL A 252 -11.98 6.26 13.79
C VAL A 252 -12.54 4.87 14.06
N VAL A 253 -13.11 4.63 15.24
CA VAL A 253 -13.75 3.34 15.60
C VAL A 253 -14.96 3.07 14.70
N LEU A 254 -15.83 4.06 14.46
CA LEU A 254 -16.96 3.91 13.53
C LEU A 254 -16.49 3.63 12.09
N SER A 255 -15.42 4.30 11.66
CA SER A 255 -14.83 4.05 10.34
C SER A 255 -14.21 2.65 10.23
N ALA A 256 -13.55 2.18 11.29
CA ALA A 256 -13.01 0.81 11.35
C ALA A 256 -14.13 -0.24 11.34
N LEU A 257 -15.21 -0.01 12.09
CA LEU A 257 -16.40 -0.88 12.11
C LEU A 257 -17.00 -1.02 10.70
N LEU A 258 -17.20 0.11 10.02
CA LEU A 258 -17.73 0.13 8.65
C LEU A 258 -16.79 -0.57 7.67
N SER A 259 -15.48 -0.33 7.79
CA SER A 259 -14.49 -1.00 6.95
C SER A 259 -14.45 -2.51 7.19
N ALA A 260 -14.46 -2.95 8.45
CA ALA A 260 -14.49 -4.37 8.81
C ALA A 260 -15.75 -5.06 8.26
N ALA A 261 -16.92 -4.39 8.35
CA ALA A 261 -18.16 -4.90 7.77
C ALA A 261 -18.06 -5.06 6.25
N ALA A 262 -17.49 -4.06 5.54
CA ALA A 262 -17.28 -4.13 4.10
C ALA A 262 -16.36 -5.29 3.69
N VAL A 263 -15.22 -5.43 4.38
CA VAL A 263 -14.24 -6.51 4.13
C VAL A 263 -14.82 -7.89 4.40
N THR A 264 -15.65 -8.01 5.43
CA THR A 264 -16.34 -9.27 5.76
C THR A 264 -17.31 -9.72 4.66
N LEU A 265 -17.99 -8.77 4.00
CA LEU A 265 -18.95 -9.09 2.94
C LEU A 265 -18.30 -9.35 1.59
N ALA A 266 -17.30 -8.55 1.21
CA ALA A 266 -16.77 -8.51 -0.15
C ALA A 266 -15.25 -8.73 -0.23
N GLY A 267 -14.58 -9.04 0.87
CA GLY A 267 -13.13 -8.96 0.92
C GLY A 267 -12.62 -7.51 0.83
N PRO A 268 -11.31 -7.29 0.81
CA PRO A 268 -10.73 -5.96 0.69
C PRO A 268 -11.03 -5.30 -0.67
N ILE A 269 -11.77 -4.20 -0.68
CA ILE A 269 -11.99 -3.36 -1.87
C ILE A 269 -11.29 -2.02 -1.63
N GLY A 270 -10.17 -1.82 -2.32
CA GLY A 270 -9.34 -0.63 -2.15
C GLY A 270 -9.89 0.61 -2.85
N PHE A 271 -9.36 1.77 -2.47
CA PHE A 271 -9.53 3.08 -3.10
C PHE A 271 -10.92 3.72 -3.03
N VAL A 272 -12.00 2.99 -2.82
CA VAL A 272 -13.35 3.55 -2.72
C VAL A 272 -13.43 4.60 -1.61
N GLY A 273 -12.90 4.28 -0.42
CA GLY A 273 -12.83 5.19 0.72
C GLY A 273 -11.95 6.42 0.51
N LEU A 274 -11.05 6.39 -0.48
CA LEU A 274 -10.23 7.54 -0.85
C LEU A 274 -10.89 8.37 -1.94
N CYS A 275 -11.38 7.72 -3.00
CA CYS A 275 -11.89 8.38 -4.21
C CYS A 275 -13.26 9.01 -3.98
N ALA A 276 -14.20 8.32 -3.33
CA ALA A 276 -15.56 8.83 -3.12
C ALA A 276 -15.61 10.19 -2.41
N PRO A 277 -14.97 10.39 -1.25
CA PRO A 277 -14.96 11.70 -0.61
C PRO A 277 -14.13 12.75 -1.38
N ALA A 278 -13.15 12.34 -2.18
CA ALA A 278 -12.39 13.26 -2.99
C ALA A 278 -13.22 13.80 -4.16
N VAL A 279 -14.05 12.97 -4.80
CA VAL A 279 -15.04 13.41 -5.80
C VAL A 279 -16.03 14.42 -5.16
N VAL A 280 -16.57 14.10 -4.00
CA VAL A 280 -17.47 15.01 -3.27
C VAL A 280 -16.80 16.34 -2.94
N ARG A 281 -15.53 16.35 -2.53
CA ARG A 281 -14.79 17.61 -2.30
C ARG A 281 -14.57 18.44 -3.57
N LEU A 282 -14.37 17.80 -4.71
CA LEU A 282 -14.29 18.52 -5.99
C LEU A 282 -15.61 19.23 -6.30
N LEU A 283 -16.72 18.56 -6.03
CA LEU A 283 -18.07 19.15 -6.13
C LEU A 283 -18.30 20.26 -5.07
N ALA A 284 -17.79 20.08 -3.85
CA ALA A 284 -17.90 21.05 -2.76
C ALA A 284 -17.19 22.37 -3.05
N ARG A 285 -16.17 22.41 -3.90
CA ARG A 285 -15.54 23.66 -4.35
C ARG A 285 -16.52 24.59 -5.05
N ARG A 286 -17.54 24.03 -5.69
CA ARG A 286 -18.59 24.76 -6.41
C ARG A 286 -19.79 25.11 -5.51
N TYR A 287 -20.07 24.27 -4.46
CA TYR A 287 -21.26 24.38 -3.64
C TYR A 287 -20.90 24.31 -2.15
N ARG A 288 -20.96 25.48 -1.44
CA ARG A 288 -20.55 25.62 -0.02
C ARG A 288 -21.27 24.65 0.95
N GLY A 289 -22.48 24.17 0.62
CA GLY A 289 -23.22 23.23 1.47
C GLY A 289 -22.58 21.85 1.60
N PHE A 290 -21.70 21.45 0.68
CA PHE A 290 -21.04 20.15 0.65
C PHE A 290 -19.80 20.04 1.54
N SER A 291 -19.32 21.15 2.10
CA SER A 291 -18.18 21.20 3.01
C SER A 291 -18.49 20.65 4.41
N ARG A 292 -19.76 20.51 4.78
CA ARG A 292 -20.18 19.94 6.07
C ARG A 292 -19.99 18.43 6.09
N VAL A 293 -19.49 17.89 7.19
CA VAL A 293 -19.22 16.46 7.35
C VAL A 293 -20.48 15.60 7.12
N ARG A 294 -21.65 16.03 7.61
CA ARG A 294 -22.92 15.31 7.33
C ARG A 294 -23.16 15.12 5.84
N THR A 295 -23.08 16.19 5.07
CA THR A 295 -23.31 16.16 3.61
C THR A 295 -22.19 15.39 2.92
N SER A 296 -20.95 15.58 3.35
CA SER A 296 -19.81 14.84 2.80
C SER A 296 -19.95 13.33 3.00
N VAL A 297 -20.34 12.87 4.18
CA VAL A 297 -20.54 11.45 4.49
C VAL A 297 -21.67 10.86 3.63
N THR A 298 -22.83 11.53 3.54
CA THR A 298 -23.96 11.00 2.76
C THR A 298 -23.71 10.99 1.26
N LEU A 299 -23.09 12.05 0.71
CA LEU A 299 -22.73 12.09 -0.71
C LEU A 299 -21.60 11.10 -1.04
N SER A 300 -20.66 10.89 -0.11
CA SER A 300 -19.58 9.89 -0.29
C SER A 300 -20.14 8.47 -0.25
N ALA A 301 -21.24 8.21 0.45
CA ALA A 301 -21.94 6.93 0.35
C ALA A 301 -22.45 6.70 -1.07
N LEU A 302 -23.13 7.67 -1.66
CA LEU A 302 -23.63 7.57 -3.05
C LEU A 302 -22.48 7.47 -4.05
N ALA A 303 -21.44 8.27 -3.89
CA ALA A 303 -20.27 8.23 -4.77
C ALA A 303 -19.51 6.90 -4.66
N GLY A 304 -19.40 6.34 -3.45
CA GLY A 304 -18.79 5.03 -3.22
C GLY A 304 -19.60 3.89 -3.85
N ALA A 305 -20.93 3.91 -3.67
CA ALA A 305 -21.83 2.97 -4.33
C ALA A 305 -21.69 3.05 -5.86
N ALA A 306 -21.67 4.26 -6.44
CA ALA A 306 -21.47 4.45 -7.87
C ALA A 306 -20.10 3.92 -8.35
N LEU A 307 -19.03 4.10 -7.56
CA LEU A 307 -17.71 3.60 -7.90
C LEU A 307 -17.65 2.07 -7.92
N VAL A 308 -18.20 1.39 -6.92
CA VAL A 308 -18.13 -0.09 -6.84
C VAL A 308 -19.00 -0.71 -7.91
N ILE A 309 -20.27 -0.31 -8.03
CA ILE A 309 -21.17 -0.82 -9.08
C ILE A 309 -20.65 -0.44 -10.47
N GLY A 310 -20.19 0.80 -10.66
CA GLY A 310 -19.62 1.24 -11.94
C GLY A 310 -18.38 0.41 -12.32
N SER A 311 -17.54 0.02 -11.37
CA SER A 311 -16.42 -0.87 -11.62
C SER A 311 -16.84 -2.28 -12.03
N ASP A 312 -17.89 -2.83 -11.41
CA ASP A 312 -18.45 -4.14 -11.80
C ASP A 312 -19.09 -4.10 -13.19
N VAL A 313 -19.86 -3.05 -13.49
CA VAL A 313 -20.43 -2.82 -14.82
C VAL A 313 -19.33 -2.72 -15.89
N VAL A 314 -18.26 -1.94 -15.64
CA VAL A 314 -17.12 -1.82 -16.54
C VAL A 314 -16.42 -3.17 -16.74
N LEU A 315 -16.20 -3.92 -15.67
CA LEU A 315 -15.60 -5.26 -15.75
C LEU A 315 -16.40 -6.16 -16.70
N ARG A 316 -17.72 -6.22 -16.51
CA ARG A 316 -18.60 -7.11 -17.29
C ARG A 316 -18.87 -6.63 -18.72
N THR A 317 -18.63 -5.37 -19.02
CA THR A 317 -18.69 -4.85 -20.39
C THR A 317 -17.41 -5.08 -21.19
N LEU A 318 -16.25 -5.06 -20.52
CA LEU A 318 -14.94 -5.16 -21.17
C LEU A 318 -14.42 -6.59 -21.28
N VAL A 319 -14.85 -7.48 -20.38
CA VAL A 319 -14.34 -8.85 -20.27
C VAL A 319 -15.48 -9.82 -20.60
N SER A 320 -15.14 -10.95 -21.27
CA SER A 320 -16.12 -11.99 -21.57
C SER A 320 -16.81 -12.48 -20.30
N SER A 321 -18.08 -12.88 -20.42
CA SER A 321 -18.90 -13.30 -19.28
C SER A 321 -18.23 -14.36 -18.40
N ASP A 322 -17.57 -15.35 -19.02
CA ASP A 322 -16.92 -16.45 -18.32
C ASP A 322 -15.69 -15.98 -17.53
N THR A 323 -14.88 -15.09 -18.11
CA THR A 323 -13.70 -14.53 -17.45
C THR A 323 -14.09 -13.50 -16.39
N ALA A 324 -15.18 -12.76 -16.58
CA ALA A 324 -15.66 -11.75 -15.62
C ALA A 324 -16.07 -12.34 -14.26
N VAL A 325 -16.41 -13.63 -14.19
CA VAL A 325 -16.67 -14.33 -12.91
C VAL A 325 -15.39 -14.54 -12.11
N ALA A 326 -14.30 -14.83 -12.79
CA ALA A 326 -13.02 -15.09 -12.15
C ALA A 326 -12.33 -13.79 -11.66
N VAL A 327 -12.59 -12.64 -12.31
CA VAL A 327 -11.91 -11.37 -11.99
C VAL A 327 -12.58 -10.66 -10.81
N PRO A 328 -11.86 -10.43 -9.68
CA PRO A 328 -12.41 -9.71 -8.55
C PRO A 328 -12.69 -8.24 -8.88
N THR A 329 -13.84 -7.72 -8.44
CA THR A 329 -14.25 -6.31 -8.65
C THR A 329 -13.24 -5.32 -8.05
N GLY A 330 -12.53 -5.71 -6.97
CA GLY A 330 -11.50 -4.91 -6.32
C GLY A 330 -10.30 -4.58 -7.20
N VAL A 331 -9.99 -5.42 -8.19
CA VAL A 331 -8.95 -5.14 -9.19
C VAL A 331 -9.33 -3.91 -10.01
N VAL A 332 -10.58 -3.85 -10.48
CA VAL A 332 -11.06 -2.72 -11.30
C VAL A 332 -11.18 -1.44 -10.48
N THR A 333 -11.68 -1.52 -9.23
CA THR A 333 -11.72 -0.34 -8.34
C THR A 333 -10.32 0.20 -8.06
N SER A 334 -9.32 -0.67 -7.95
CA SER A 334 -7.92 -0.28 -7.75
C SER A 334 -7.33 0.39 -8.99
N LEU A 335 -7.63 -0.08 -10.20
CA LEU A 335 -7.23 0.57 -11.45
C LEU A 335 -7.88 1.96 -11.59
N VAL A 336 -9.17 2.08 -11.32
CA VAL A 336 -9.86 3.38 -11.31
C VAL A 336 -9.25 4.31 -10.27
N GLY A 337 -8.95 3.80 -9.07
CA GLY A 337 -8.29 4.53 -8.00
C GLY A 337 -6.89 5.01 -8.38
N ALA A 338 -6.11 4.18 -9.06
CA ALA A 338 -4.78 4.54 -9.56
C ALA A 338 -4.83 5.72 -10.54
N VAL A 339 -5.73 5.65 -11.53
CA VAL A 339 -5.95 6.76 -12.48
C VAL A 339 -6.39 8.02 -11.73
N PHE A 340 -7.31 7.89 -10.76
CA PHE A 340 -7.77 9.00 -9.95
C PHE A 340 -6.62 9.67 -9.17
N LEU A 341 -5.71 8.89 -8.54
CA LEU A 341 -4.54 9.42 -7.85
C LEU A 341 -3.63 10.21 -8.78
N VAL A 342 -3.36 9.68 -9.97
CA VAL A 342 -2.55 10.37 -10.98
C VAL A 342 -3.21 11.69 -11.40
N VAL A 343 -4.51 11.69 -11.68
CA VAL A 343 -5.25 12.90 -12.02
C VAL A 343 -5.24 13.92 -10.87
N LEU A 344 -5.41 13.46 -9.63
CA LEU A 344 -5.35 14.32 -8.44
C LEU A 344 -3.97 14.96 -8.29
N ALA A 345 -2.91 14.17 -8.48
CA ALA A 345 -1.53 14.64 -8.41
C ALA A 345 -1.19 15.68 -9.47
N THR A 346 -1.71 15.50 -10.70
CA THR A 346 -1.42 16.42 -11.82
C THR A 346 -2.20 17.74 -11.73
N ARG A 347 -3.37 17.75 -11.07
CA ARG A 347 -4.23 18.93 -10.91
C ARG A 347 -4.09 19.63 -9.55
N GLY A 348 -3.49 18.98 -8.56
CA GLY A 348 -3.28 19.55 -7.22
C GLY A 348 -2.25 20.66 -7.23
N ARG A 349 -2.54 21.79 -6.50
CA ARG A 349 -1.53 22.79 -6.16
C ARG A 349 -0.85 22.38 -4.87
N ASP A 350 0.47 22.40 -4.84
CA ASP A 350 1.24 22.11 -3.64
C ASP A 350 1.02 23.21 -2.59
N THR A 351 0.35 22.89 -1.53
CA THR A 351 0.35 23.67 -0.29
C THR A 351 1.46 23.11 0.60
N GLY A 352 2.70 23.39 0.23
CA GLY A 352 3.88 22.83 0.88
C GLY A 352 3.91 23.12 2.38
N ALA A 353 3.37 22.20 3.17
CA ALA A 353 3.64 22.16 4.59
C ALA A 353 5.05 21.56 4.76
N ALA A 354 6.02 22.43 4.98
CA ALA A 354 7.36 22.01 5.39
C ALA A 354 7.24 21.25 6.71
N ALA A 355 7.78 20.03 6.76
CA ALA A 355 7.91 19.32 8.02
C ALA A 355 8.76 20.18 8.99
N PRO A 356 8.38 20.26 10.28
CA PRO A 356 9.17 21.04 11.25
C PRO A 356 10.61 20.53 11.26
N PRO A 357 11.59 21.43 11.40
CA PRO A 357 12.99 21.03 11.46
C PRO A 357 13.23 20.18 12.72
N GLU A 358 13.52 18.92 12.50
CA GLU A 358 13.90 18.00 13.56
C GLU A 358 15.26 18.41 14.13
N ARG A 359 15.41 18.41 15.45
CA ARG A 359 16.62 18.87 16.14
C ARG A 359 17.85 18.12 15.62
N LEU A 360 18.86 18.84 15.16
CA LEU A 360 20.13 18.29 14.67
C LEU A 360 20.93 17.67 15.82
N ARG A 361 20.93 16.34 15.93
CA ARG A 361 21.86 15.62 16.81
C ARG A 361 23.19 15.47 16.08
N ILE A 362 24.20 16.23 16.50
CA ILE A 362 25.56 16.09 15.99
C ILE A 362 26.24 14.94 16.77
N ARG A 363 26.60 13.86 16.07
CA ARG A 363 27.35 12.72 16.63
C ARG A 363 28.85 12.90 16.35
N GLY A 364 29.69 12.48 17.29
CA GLY A 364 31.15 12.52 17.12
C GLY A 364 31.66 11.53 16.06
N ARG A 365 32.92 11.73 15.60
CA ARG A 365 33.60 10.81 14.67
C ARG A 365 33.80 9.41 15.28
N ALA A 366 34.10 9.36 16.58
CA ALA A 366 34.27 8.10 17.31
C ALA A 366 33.01 7.21 17.22
N VAL A 367 31.83 7.77 17.47
CA VAL A 367 30.55 7.03 17.36
C VAL A 367 30.35 6.45 15.95
N PHE A 368 30.69 7.23 14.91
CA PHE A 368 30.60 6.73 13.54
C PHE A 368 31.55 5.56 13.30
N LEU A 369 32.81 5.66 13.74
CA LEU A 369 33.79 4.58 13.54
C LEU A 369 33.40 3.32 14.33
N THR A 370 32.93 3.47 15.56
CA THR A 370 32.45 2.34 16.37
C THR A 370 31.26 1.65 15.70
N VAL A 371 30.25 2.41 15.30
CA VAL A 371 29.07 1.84 14.62
C VAL A 371 29.45 1.16 13.31
N ALA A 372 30.26 1.81 12.47
CA ALA A 372 30.71 1.24 11.21
C ALA A 372 31.55 -0.04 11.43
N GLY A 373 32.49 -0.01 12.38
CA GLY A 373 33.30 -1.17 12.72
C GLY A 373 32.47 -2.35 13.25
N THR A 374 31.52 -2.09 14.12
CA THR A 374 30.58 -3.12 14.62
C THR A 374 29.75 -3.72 13.49
N LEU A 375 29.25 -2.90 12.57
CA LEU A 375 28.46 -3.38 11.43
C LEU A 375 29.32 -4.17 10.44
N VAL A 376 30.56 -3.79 10.20
CA VAL A 376 31.50 -4.57 9.37
C VAL A 376 31.77 -5.93 10.02
N ALA A 377 32.06 -5.97 11.31
CA ALA A 377 32.25 -7.21 12.04
C ALA A 377 31.00 -8.11 12.01
N ALA A 378 29.81 -7.50 12.21
CA ALA A 378 28.54 -8.19 12.10
C ALA A 378 28.31 -8.74 10.69
N LEU A 379 28.63 -7.97 9.63
CA LEU A 379 28.50 -8.40 8.24
C LEU A 379 29.42 -9.60 7.92
N ILE A 380 30.66 -9.55 8.36
CA ILE A 380 31.62 -10.65 8.18
C ILE A 380 31.13 -11.89 8.93
N GLY A 381 30.74 -11.74 10.20
CA GLY A 381 30.18 -12.85 10.99
C GLY A 381 28.94 -13.43 10.36
N LEU A 382 28.02 -12.59 9.88
CA LEU A 382 26.82 -13.01 9.17
C LEU A 382 27.14 -13.73 7.85
N ALA A 383 28.09 -13.23 7.07
CA ALA A 383 28.52 -13.91 5.82
C ALA A 383 29.06 -15.30 6.10
N VAL A 384 29.91 -15.45 7.12
CA VAL A 384 30.43 -16.76 7.56
C VAL A 384 29.28 -17.67 8.02
N VAL A 385 28.42 -17.19 8.92
CA VAL A 385 27.27 -17.95 9.41
C VAL A 385 26.35 -18.34 8.25
N SER A 386 26.10 -17.42 7.32
CA SER A 386 25.27 -17.66 6.14
C SER A 386 25.81 -18.75 5.22
N VAL A 387 27.13 -18.85 5.06
CA VAL A 387 27.73 -19.92 4.25
C VAL A 387 27.70 -21.27 4.97
N LEU A 388 27.90 -21.27 6.29
CA LEU A 388 27.96 -22.52 7.08
C LEU A 388 26.58 -23.10 7.41
N LEU A 389 25.58 -22.25 7.72
CA LEU A 389 24.24 -22.66 8.13
C LEU A 389 23.26 -22.65 6.95
N GLY A 390 22.41 -23.66 6.91
CA GLY A 390 21.35 -23.84 5.94
C GLY A 390 20.58 -25.13 6.25
N ASP A 391 19.94 -25.69 5.26
CA ASP A 391 19.35 -27.04 5.27
C ASP A 391 20.38 -28.13 5.63
N THR A 392 21.62 -27.93 5.18
CA THR A 392 22.79 -28.72 5.56
C THR A 392 23.79 -27.86 6.30
N LYS A 393 24.38 -28.35 7.37
CA LYS A 393 25.44 -27.69 8.13
C LYS A 393 26.80 -28.01 7.50
N LEU A 394 27.56 -26.99 7.18
CA LEU A 394 28.92 -27.11 6.66
C LEU A 394 29.93 -26.64 7.71
N LEU A 395 31.13 -27.17 7.63
CA LEU A 395 32.26 -26.77 8.46
C LEU A 395 33.16 -25.80 7.70
N LEU A 396 33.98 -25.04 8.42
CA LEU A 396 34.98 -24.15 7.79
C LEU A 396 35.95 -24.93 6.90
N GLY A 397 36.30 -26.18 7.27
CA GLY A 397 37.10 -27.06 6.46
C GLY A 397 36.48 -27.39 5.10
N ASP A 398 35.17 -27.53 5.03
CA ASP A 398 34.44 -27.76 3.76
C ASP A 398 34.57 -26.57 2.82
N VAL A 399 34.45 -25.35 3.37
CA VAL A 399 34.63 -24.10 2.61
C VAL A 399 36.07 -23.99 2.11
N MET A 400 37.07 -24.33 2.97
CA MET A 400 38.47 -24.30 2.59
C MET A 400 38.80 -25.31 1.51
N ASN A 401 38.29 -26.54 1.60
CA ASN A 401 38.45 -27.56 0.56
C ASN A 401 37.76 -27.13 -0.76
N TRP A 402 36.60 -26.47 -0.69
CA TRP A 402 35.91 -25.94 -1.86
C TRP A 402 36.72 -24.84 -2.57
N THR A 403 37.27 -23.87 -1.83
CA THR A 403 38.16 -22.82 -2.41
C THR A 403 39.40 -23.39 -3.06
N GLN A 404 39.89 -24.56 -2.59
CA GLN A 404 41.04 -25.27 -3.15
C GLN A 404 40.69 -26.25 -4.26
N GLY A 405 39.40 -26.38 -4.64
CA GLY A 405 38.93 -27.35 -5.63
C GLY A 405 39.00 -28.80 -5.16
N ARG A 406 39.11 -29.07 -3.83
CA ARG A 406 39.25 -30.39 -3.21
C ARG A 406 37.99 -30.88 -2.52
N ALA A 407 36.89 -30.11 -2.57
CA ALA A 407 35.65 -30.51 -1.93
C ALA A 407 34.97 -31.67 -2.69
N GLY A 408 34.29 -32.53 -1.95
CA GLY A 408 33.45 -33.58 -2.54
C GLY A 408 32.26 -32.99 -3.30
N ARG A 409 31.68 -33.71 -4.26
CA ARG A 409 30.60 -33.23 -5.15
C ARG A 409 29.43 -32.65 -4.41
N ALA A 410 28.97 -33.21 -3.29
CA ALA A 410 27.86 -32.73 -2.49
C ALA A 410 28.17 -31.34 -1.86
N VAL A 411 29.34 -31.20 -1.28
CA VAL A 411 29.78 -29.91 -0.67
C VAL A 411 29.92 -28.84 -1.76
N THR A 412 30.53 -29.20 -2.91
CA THR A 412 30.66 -28.28 -4.05
C THR A 412 29.28 -27.80 -4.52
N PHE A 413 28.31 -28.69 -4.73
CA PHE A 413 26.95 -28.33 -5.13
C PHE A 413 26.30 -27.35 -4.13
N VAL A 414 26.42 -27.67 -2.84
CA VAL A 414 25.84 -26.80 -1.78
C VAL A 414 26.51 -25.42 -1.77
N LEU A 415 27.84 -25.32 -1.87
CA LEU A 415 28.55 -24.05 -1.84
C LEU A 415 28.35 -23.23 -3.13
N ASP A 416 28.30 -23.89 -4.30
CA ASP A 416 28.06 -23.23 -5.59
C ASP A 416 26.66 -22.60 -5.67
N THR A 417 25.67 -23.13 -4.94
CA THR A 417 24.34 -22.54 -4.83
C THR A 417 24.23 -21.53 -3.68
N ARG A 418 24.90 -21.78 -2.57
CA ARG A 418 24.78 -21.00 -1.33
C ARG A 418 25.56 -19.68 -1.37
N VAL A 419 26.79 -19.69 -1.91
CA VAL A 419 27.63 -18.49 -1.98
C VAL A 419 26.99 -17.39 -2.85
N PRO A 420 26.51 -17.65 -4.08
CA PRO A 420 25.81 -16.63 -4.86
C PRO A 420 24.54 -16.13 -4.16
N ARG A 421 23.80 -17.01 -3.48
CA ARG A 421 22.61 -16.62 -2.70
C ARG A 421 22.94 -15.64 -1.58
N VAL A 422 23.97 -15.90 -0.79
CA VAL A 422 24.43 -15.01 0.28
C VAL A 422 24.86 -13.65 -0.29
N LEU A 423 25.64 -13.66 -1.37
CA LEU A 423 26.04 -12.43 -2.06
C LEU A 423 24.82 -11.65 -2.60
N ALA A 424 23.83 -12.34 -3.18
CA ALA A 424 22.58 -11.72 -3.64
C ALA A 424 21.87 -10.99 -2.50
N ALA A 425 21.74 -11.62 -1.34
CA ALA A 425 21.09 -11.03 -0.17
C ALA A 425 21.85 -9.77 0.33
N LEU A 426 23.17 -9.86 0.45
CA LEU A 426 24.00 -8.75 0.94
C LEU A 426 24.01 -7.58 -0.05
N LEU A 427 24.18 -7.83 -1.34
CA LEU A 427 24.20 -6.80 -2.39
C LEU A 427 22.84 -6.15 -2.55
N ALA A 428 21.74 -6.94 -2.57
CA ALA A 428 20.39 -6.40 -2.68
C ALA A 428 20.04 -5.52 -1.46
N GLY A 429 20.37 -5.97 -0.25
CA GLY A 429 20.18 -5.19 0.96
C GLY A 429 20.93 -3.87 0.94
N ALA A 430 22.20 -3.89 0.53
CA ALA A 430 23.05 -2.71 0.37
C ALA A 430 22.45 -1.72 -0.65
N ALA A 431 22.04 -2.23 -1.81
CA ALA A 431 21.48 -1.43 -2.90
C ALA A 431 20.14 -0.79 -2.52
N LEU A 432 19.24 -1.55 -1.90
CA LEU A 432 17.93 -1.03 -1.43
C LEU A 432 18.11 0.03 -0.34
N ALA A 433 19.05 -0.15 0.58
CA ALA A 433 19.35 0.84 1.61
C ALA A 433 19.91 2.14 1.03
N LEU A 434 20.84 2.05 0.08
CA LEU A 434 21.35 3.22 -0.63
C LEU A 434 20.24 3.91 -1.44
N SER A 435 19.44 3.14 -2.19
CA SER A 435 18.28 3.65 -2.93
C SER A 435 17.33 4.41 -2.01
N GLY A 436 16.95 3.81 -0.87
CA GLY A 436 16.12 4.45 0.15
C GLY A 436 16.74 5.73 0.70
N THR A 437 18.05 5.76 0.93
CA THR A 437 18.78 6.96 1.40
C THR A 437 18.64 8.11 0.40
N LEU A 438 18.83 7.84 -0.89
CA LEU A 438 18.71 8.83 -1.96
C LEU A 438 17.28 9.35 -2.12
N VAL A 439 16.30 8.43 -2.13
CA VAL A 439 14.88 8.78 -2.25
C VAL A 439 14.43 9.63 -1.06
N GLN A 440 14.78 9.25 0.17
CA GLN A 440 14.43 9.99 1.39
C GLN A 440 15.07 11.38 1.42
N ALA A 441 16.31 11.52 0.96
CA ALA A 441 16.99 12.81 0.88
C ALA A 441 16.30 13.75 -0.12
N VAL A 442 15.97 13.26 -1.32
CA VAL A 442 15.33 14.08 -2.36
C VAL A 442 13.88 14.44 -2.02
N THR A 443 13.13 13.48 -1.50
CA THR A 443 11.74 13.70 -1.10
C THR A 443 11.62 14.42 0.24
N ARG A 444 12.71 14.58 0.98
CA ARG A 444 12.74 15.14 2.34
C ARG A 444 11.71 14.47 3.26
N ASN A 445 11.47 13.21 3.00
CA ASN A 445 10.51 12.40 3.74
C ASN A 445 11.25 11.15 4.25
N PRO A 446 11.48 11.01 5.58
CA PRO A 446 12.19 9.88 6.15
C PRO A 446 11.46 8.54 5.96
N LEU A 447 10.22 8.58 5.50
CA LEU A 447 9.35 7.43 5.29
C LEU A 447 9.21 7.05 3.81
N ALA A 448 9.86 7.81 2.92
CA ALA A 448 9.84 7.47 1.50
C ALA A 448 10.70 6.23 1.25
N GLU A 449 10.13 5.29 0.55
CA GLU A 449 10.76 4.05 0.09
C GLU A 449 10.75 4.03 -1.45
N PRO A 450 11.74 3.40 -2.11
CA PRO A 450 11.77 3.29 -3.56
C PRO A 450 10.50 2.67 -4.16
N GLY A 451 9.87 1.75 -3.43
CA GLY A 451 8.60 1.14 -3.79
C GLY A 451 7.45 2.15 -3.98
N VAL A 452 7.43 3.22 -3.19
CA VAL A 452 6.43 4.29 -3.28
C VAL A 452 6.54 5.07 -4.61
N ILE A 453 7.70 5.05 -5.27
CA ILE A 453 7.90 5.66 -6.61
C ILE A 453 7.42 4.72 -7.72
N GLY A 454 6.82 3.58 -7.40
CA GLY A 454 6.29 2.63 -8.39
C GLY A 454 7.33 1.67 -9.00
N VAL A 455 8.61 1.80 -8.63
CA VAL A 455 9.70 0.97 -9.20
C VAL A 455 9.50 -0.51 -8.92
N SER A 456 9.28 -0.87 -7.64
CA SER A 456 9.09 -2.26 -7.23
C SER A 456 7.81 -2.86 -7.82
N GLY A 457 6.72 -2.07 -7.88
CA GLY A 457 5.47 -2.49 -8.52
C GLY A 457 5.63 -2.76 -10.01
N GLY A 458 6.32 -1.86 -10.72
CA GLY A 458 6.62 -2.05 -12.15
C GLY A 458 7.52 -3.25 -12.41
N ALA A 459 8.56 -3.45 -11.59
CA ALA A 459 9.42 -4.62 -11.66
C ALA A 459 8.64 -5.92 -11.44
N ALA A 460 7.80 -5.93 -10.42
CA ALA A 460 6.94 -7.06 -10.10
C ALA A 460 5.96 -7.38 -11.23
N LEU A 461 5.33 -6.36 -11.81
CA LEU A 461 4.43 -6.54 -12.96
C LEU A 461 5.16 -7.13 -14.16
N GLY A 462 6.37 -6.63 -14.50
CA GLY A 462 7.15 -7.17 -15.60
C GLY A 462 7.52 -8.65 -15.41
N ALA A 463 7.97 -9.01 -14.21
CA ALA A 463 8.31 -10.40 -13.89
C ALA A 463 7.08 -11.32 -13.90
N VAL A 464 5.98 -10.92 -13.25
CA VAL A 464 4.74 -11.70 -13.18
C VAL A 464 4.14 -11.87 -14.58
N ALA A 465 4.11 -10.80 -15.40
CA ALA A 465 3.65 -10.88 -16.77
C ALA A 465 4.45 -11.93 -17.58
N LEU A 466 5.77 -11.97 -17.41
CA LEU A 466 6.58 -12.99 -18.09
C LEU A 466 6.31 -14.40 -17.55
N VAL A 467 6.24 -14.57 -16.23
CA VAL A 467 5.97 -15.91 -15.62
C VAL A 467 4.63 -16.49 -16.07
N THR A 468 3.60 -15.63 -16.17
CA THR A 468 2.25 -16.07 -16.53
C THR A 468 2.06 -16.29 -18.03
N THR A 469 2.85 -15.61 -18.88
CA THR A 469 2.74 -15.73 -20.35
C THR A 469 3.76 -16.69 -20.96
N VAL A 470 4.94 -16.84 -20.33
CA VAL A 470 6.04 -17.71 -20.80
C VAL A 470 6.53 -18.58 -19.63
N PRO A 471 5.84 -19.70 -19.35
CA PRO A 471 6.13 -20.55 -18.18
C PRO A 471 7.56 -21.09 -18.13
N THR A 472 8.21 -21.22 -19.30
CA THR A 472 9.59 -21.73 -19.45
C THR A 472 10.66 -20.63 -19.33
N ALA A 473 10.26 -19.36 -19.05
CA ALA A 473 11.22 -18.27 -18.92
C ALA A 473 12.26 -18.55 -17.83
N GLY A 474 13.53 -18.43 -18.21
CA GLY A 474 14.66 -18.62 -17.29
C GLY A 474 14.90 -17.40 -16.38
N PRO A 475 15.81 -17.52 -15.39
CA PRO A 475 16.10 -16.46 -14.43
C PRO A 475 16.54 -15.12 -15.07
N THR A 476 17.33 -15.19 -16.14
CA THR A 476 17.79 -14.01 -16.88
C THR A 476 16.66 -13.28 -17.58
N GLY A 477 15.71 -14.02 -18.19
CA GLY A 477 14.50 -13.44 -18.77
C GLY A 477 13.63 -12.74 -17.72
N LEU A 478 13.44 -13.36 -16.56
CA LEU A 478 12.72 -12.77 -15.45
C LEU A 478 13.39 -11.47 -14.96
N ALA A 479 14.71 -11.47 -14.78
CA ALA A 479 15.46 -10.31 -14.37
C ALA A 479 15.34 -9.16 -15.39
N ALA A 480 15.43 -9.48 -16.69
CA ALA A 480 15.26 -8.51 -17.77
C ALA A 480 13.84 -7.93 -17.79
N ALA A 481 12.81 -8.75 -17.66
CA ALA A 481 11.41 -8.31 -17.61
C ALA A 481 11.13 -7.44 -16.38
N ALA A 482 11.66 -7.82 -15.20
CA ALA A 482 11.57 -7.00 -13.99
C ALA A 482 12.25 -5.64 -14.17
N PHE A 483 13.45 -5.62 -14.72
CA PHE A 483 14.17 -4.37 -14.99
C PHE A 483 13.43 -3.48 -15.99
N ALA A 484 12.92 -4.06 -17.08
CA ALA A 484 12.13 -3.33 -18.08
C ALA A 484 10.84 -2.75 -17.47
N GLY A 485 10.13 -3.54 -16.66
CA GLY A 485 8.93 -3.10 -15.93
C GLY A 485 9.23 -1.97 -14.95
N ALA A 486 10.34 -2.05 -14.21
CA ALA A 486 10.81 -0.97 -13.33
C ALA A 486 11.14 0.31 -14.10
N ALA A 487 11.85 0.17 -15.23
CA ALA A 487 12.22 1.30 -16.08
C ALA A 487 10.98 1.99 -16.66
N LEU A 488 10.01 1.21 -17.17
CA LEU A 488 8.75 1.74 -17.71
C LEU A 488 7.93 2.48 -16.65
N ALA A 489 7.73 1.87 -15.48
CA ALA A 489 7.01 2.49 -14.37
C ALA A 489 7.68 3.78 -13.91
N SER A 490 9.01 3.79 -13.81
CA SER A 490 9.78 4.97 -13.41
C SER A 490 9.74 6.07 -14.46
N ALA A 491 9.83 5.72 -15.74
CA ALA A 491 9.69 6.67 -16.86
C ALA A 491 8.30 7.33 -16.81
N LEU A 492 7.25 6.55 -16.54
CA LEU A 492 5.89 7.06 -16.38
C LEU A 492 5.78 8.03 -15.19
N VAL A 493 6.32 7.64 -14.02
CA VAL A 493 6.30 8.49 -12.82
C VAL A 493 7.09 9.78 -13.03
N PHE A 494 8.28 9.70 -13.60
CA PHE A 494 9.11 10.88 -13.87
C PHE A 494 8.49 11.78 -14.95
N GLY A 495 7.98 11.20 -16.03
CA GLY A 495 7.32 11.95 -17.10
C GLY A 495 6.10 12.74 -16.62
N LEU A 496 5.24 12.10 -15.80
CA LEU A 496 4.07 12.75 -15.23
C LEU A 496 4.42 13.76 -14.12
N SER A 497 5.56 13.59 -13.44
CA SER A 497 6.01 14.48 -12.37
C SER A 497 6.88 15.64 -12.86
N ALA A 498 7.49 15.54 -14.05
CA ALA A 498 8.44 16.51 -14.60
C ALA A 498 7.84 17.92 -14.74
N ARG A 499 6.57 18.02 -15.23
CA ARG A 499 5.87 19.30 -15.39
C ARG A 499 5.69 20.10 -14.10
N GLY A 500 5.85 19.48 -12.92
CA GLY A 500 5.80 20.13 -11.61
C GLY A 500 7.17 20.33 -10.95
N GLY A 501 8.31 20.16 -11.67
CA GLY A 501 9.65 20.31 -11.11
C GLY A 501 10.00 19.26 -10.05
N PHE A 502 9.45 18.05 -10.17
CA PHE A 502 9.63 16.94 -9.22
C PHE A 502 9.23 17.30 -7.78
N GLN A 503 8.09 18.03 -7.66
CA GLN A 503 7.53 18.35 -6.35
C GLN A 503 7.21 17.07 -5.57
N GLN A 504 7.52 17.07 -4.28
CA GLN A 504 7.44 15.90 -3.41
C GLN A 504 6.06 15.23 -3.41
N ASN A 505 5.00 16.02 -3.20
CA ASN A 505 3.63 15.48 -3.12
C ASN A 505 3.18 14.87 -4.44
N ARG A 506 3.55 15.49 -5.57
CA ARG A 506 3.22 14.99 -6.90
C ARG A 506 3.94 13.68 -7.21
N LEU A 507 5.25 13.61 -6.91
CA LEU A 507 6.04 12.39 -7.11
C LEU A 507 5.47 11.22 -6.31
N VAL A 508 5.12 11.44 -5.04
CA VAL A 508 4.55 10.41 -4.17
C VAL A 508 3.17 9.95 -4.67
N LEU A 509 2.28 10.89 -5.02
CA LEU A 509 0.93 10.54 -5.49
C LEU A 509 0.93 9.80 -6.82
N VAL A 510 1.74 10.26 -7.79
CA VAL A 510 1.89 9.57 -9.09
C VAL A 510 2.52 8.21 -8.87
N GLY A 511 3.56 8.12 -8.05
CA GLY A 511 4.22 6.86 -7.72
C GLY A 511 3.27 5.85 -7.06
N MET A 512 2.47 6.29 -6.09
CA MET A 512 1.42 5.47 -5.47
C MET A 512 0.39 5.01 -6.51
N GLY A 513 -0.04 5.90 -7.42
CA GLY A 513 -0.96 5.52 -8.49
C GLY A 513 -0.39 4.44 -9.39
N VAL A 514 0.87 4.60 -9.83
CA VAL A 514 1.55 3.59 -10.68
C VAL A 514 1.76 2.28 -9.91
N ALA A 515 2.18 2.33 -8.64
CA ALA A 515 2.33 1.14 -7.80
C ALA A 515 1.02 0.38 -7.64
N THR A 516 -0.08 1.10 -7.40
CA THR A 516 -1.42 0.50 -7.30
C THR A 516 -1.89 -0.12 -8.61
N ALA A 517 -1.70 0.57 -9.74
CA ALA A 517 -2.04 0.02 -11.05
C ALA A 517 -1.24 -1.26 -11.32
N SER A 518 0.06 -1.26 -11.00
CA SER A 518 0.90 -2.44 -11.12
C SER A 518 0.39 -3.59 -10.24
N SER A 519 0.06 -3.32 -8.97
CA SER A 519 -0.49 -4.34 -8.06
C SER A 519 -1.81 -4.92 -8.56
N ALA A 520 -2.72 -4.08 -9.06
CA ALA A 520 -3.99 -4.52 -9.61
C ALA A 520 -3.81 -5.41 -10.85
N LEU A 521 -2.88 -5.05 -11.75
CA LEU A 521 -2.54 -5.86 -12.93
C LEU A 521 -1.84 -7.17 -12.54
N ILE A 522 -0.96 -7.16 -11.54
CA ILE A 522 -0.35 -8.38 -10.98
C ILE A 522 -1.43 -9.32 -10.46
N SER A 523 -2.36 -8.79 -9.67
CA SER A 523 -3.47 -9.58 -9.13
C SER A 523 -4.34 -10.17 -10.23
N LEU A 524 -4.64 -9.39 -11.28
CA LEU A 524 -5.36 -9.87 -12.45
C LEU A 524 -4.64 -11.03 -13.12
N LEU A 525 -3.35 -10.90 -13.37
CA LEU A 525 -2.54 -11.94 -14.00
C LEU A 525 -2.49 -13.24 -13.17
N ILE A 526 -2.31 -13.09 -11.84
CA ILE A 526 -2.26 -14.25 -10.93
C ILE A 526 -3.60 -14.97 -10.86
N VAL A 527 -4.71 -14.23 -10.81
CA VAL A 527 -6.06 -14.82 -10.74
C VAL A 527 -6.44 -15.52 -12.05
N LEU A 528 -5.98 -15.02 -13.19
CA LEU A 528 -6.28 -15.59 -14.51
C LEU A 528 -5.33 -16.71 -14.95
N THR A 529 -4.22 -16.93 -14.25
CA THR A 529 -3.24 -17.96 -14.60
C THR A 529 -3.54 -19.30 -13.89
N ASP A 530 -2.89 -20.35 -14.32
CA ASP A 530 -2.99 -21.66 -13.66
C ASP A 530 -2.31 -21.65 -12.27
N PRO A 531 -2.70 -22.57 -11.35
CA PRO A 531 -2.20 -22.59 -9.98
C PRO A 531 -0.68 -22.76 -9.86
N PHE A 532 -0.03 -23.45 -10.79
CA PHE A 532 1.42 -23.66 -10.77
C PHE A 532 2.16 -22.35 -11.06
N ASN A 533 1.78 -21.64 -12.11
CA ASN A 533 2.36 -20.34 -12.44
C ASN A 533 1.98 -19.26 -11.43
N ALA A 534 0.78 -19.32 -10.83
CA ALA A 534 0.39 -18.46 -9.72
C ALA A 534 1.34 -18.63 -8.51
N THR A 535 1.63 -19.86 -8.11
CA THR A 535 2.57 -20.17 -7.02
C THR A 535 3.99 -19.70 -7.35
N LYS A 536 4.44 -19.88 -8.60
CA LYS A 536 5.74 -19.38 -9.07
C LYS A 536 5.83 -17.86 -9.00
N ALA A 537 4.75 -17.16 -9.41
CA ALA A 537 4.65 -15.70 -9.32
C ALA A 537 4.67 -15.22 -7.86
N LEU A 538 3.90 -15.85 -6.97
CA LEU A 538 3.88 -15.51 -5.53
C LEU A 538 5.24 -15.75 -4.87
N THR A 539 5.92 -16.84 -5.22
CA THR A 539 7.28 -17.12 -4.74
C THR A 539 8.26 -16.02 -5.19
N TRP A 540 8.16 -15.59 -6.44
CA TRP A 540 9.01 -14.48 -6.92
C TRP A 540 8.68 -13.15 -6.22
N LEU A 541 7.39 -12.86 -6.01
CA LEU A 541 6.93 -11.66 -5.30
C LEU A 541 7.35 -11.65 -3.81
N SER A 542 7.57 -12.81 -3.21
CA SER A 542 8.06 -12.92 -1.82
C SER A 542 9.52 -12.46 -1.63
N GLY A 543 10.23 -12.15 -2.72
CA GLY A 543 11.62 -11.72 -2.68
C GLY A 543 12.58 -12.87 -2.34
N SER A 544 12.89 -13.69 -3.34
CA SER A 544 13.75 -14.86 -3.17
C SER A 544 15.14 -14.63 -3.76
N THR A 545 16.15 -14.92 -2.98
CA THR A 545 17.56 -14.99 -3.39
C THR A 545 17.97 -16.36 -3.90
N TYR A 546 17.05 -17.34 -3.91
CA TYR A 546 17.29 -18.73 -4.33
C TYR A 546 17.54 -18.83 -5.84
N GLY A 547 18.42 -19.78 -6.22
CA GLY A 547 18.69 -20.11 -7.63
C GLY A 547 19.48 -19.03 -8.39
N ARG A 548 20.17 -18.14 -7.71
CA ARG A 548 21.04 -17.13 -8.33
C ARG A 548 22.44 -17.69 -8.57
N THR A 549 23.03 -17.23 -9.68
CA THR A 549 24.41 -17.53 -10.04
C THR A 549 25.26 -16.26 -9.93
N LEU A 550 26.58 -16.38 -9.87
CA LEU A 550 27.48 -15.21 -9.80
C LEU A 550 27.30 -14.25 -10.99
N PRO A 551 27.16 -14.71 -12.25
CA PRO A 551 26.87 -13.82 -13.37
C PRO A 551 25.59 -12.99 -13.21
N ASP A 552 24.53 -13.55 -12.59
CA ASP A 552 23.27 -12.82 -12.37
C ASP A 552 23.43 -11.63 -11.42
N LEU A 553 24.46 -11.64 -10.57
CA LEU A 553 24.74 -10.60 -9.59
C LEU A 553 25.62 -9.47 -10.11
N LEU A 554 26.30 -9.70 -11.22
CA LEU A 554 27.26 -8.72 -11.77
C LEU A 554 26.60 -7.37 -12.09
N PRO A 555 25.42 -7.30 -12.75
CA PRO A 555 24.73 -6.02 -13.00
C PRO A 555 24.43 -5.25 -11.71
N LEU A 556 23.95 -5.95 -10.68
CA LEU A 556 23.67 -5.35 -9.37
C LEU A 556 24.94 -4.81 -8.71
N ALA A 557 26.02 -5.60 -8.73
CA ALA A 557 27.30 -5.20 -8.15
C ALA A 557 27.88 -3.96 -8.83
N VAL A 558 27.88 -3.93 -10.17
CA VAL A 558 28.35 -2.79 -10.97
C VAL A 558 27.52 -1.53 -10.65
N VAL A 559 26.20 -1.65 -10.67
CA VAL A 559 25.31 -0.52 -10.34
C VAL A 559 25.53 -0.03 -8.92
N LEU A 560 25.69 -0.91 -7.93
CA LEU A 560 25.95 -0.55 -6.54
C LEU A 560 27.29 0.20 -6.39
N VAL A 561 28.37 -0.32 -6.95
CA VAL A 561 29.68 0.32 -6.89
C VAL A 561 29.65 1.70 -7.55
N ALA A 562 29.09 1.81 -8.74
CA ALA A 562 28.93 3.08 -9.44
C ALA A 562 28.08 4.08 -8.64
N ALA A 563 26.97 3.61 -8.05
CA ALA A 563 26.09 4.45 -7.25
C ALA A 563 26.76 4.93 -5.95
N VAL A 564 27.52 4.09 -5.29
CA VAL A 564 28.33 4.49 -4.10
C VAL A 564 29.34 5.56 -4.52
N ALA A 565 30.09 5.35 -5.60
CA ALA A 565 31.07 6.30 -6.10
C ALA A 565 30.44 7.68 -6.44
N VAL A 566 29.33 7.69 -7.17
CA VAL A 566 28.58 8.93 -7.50
C VAL A 566 28.07 9.61 -6.23
N THR A 567 27.49 8.85 -5.29
CA THR A 567 26.94 9.41 -4.05
C THR A 567 28.03 10.01 -3.17
N VAL A 568 29.19 9.37 -3.07
CA VAL A 568 30.36 9.89 -2.33
C VAL A 568 30.91 11.15 -3.01
N ALA A 569 31.03 11.17 -4.33
CA ALA A 569 31.50 12.32 -5.10
C ALA A 569 30.56 13.53 -4.95
N ARG A 570 29.23 13.29 -4.93
CA ARG A 570 28.20 14.33 -4.85
C ARG A 570 27.57 14.48 -3.45
N ARG A 571 28.26 14.04 -2.39
CA ARG A 571 27.75 14.05 -1.01
C ARG A 571 27.25 15.43 -0.55
N THR A 572 27.97 16.51 -0.92
CA THR A 572 27.59 17.88 -0.54
C THR A 572 26.30 18.31 -1.24
N GLU A 573 26.12 17.98 -2.52
CA GLU A 573 24.87 18.23 -3.23
C GLU A 573 23.69 17.48 -2.58
N LEU A 574 23.92 16.23 -2.16
CA LEU A 574 22.91 15.41 -1.48
C LEU A 574 22.52 16.00 -0.12
N ASP A 575 23.51 16.48 0.66
CA ASP A 575 23.26 17.19 1.90
C ASP A 575 22.40 18.45 1.66
N LEU A 576 22.75 19.28 0.65
CA LEU A 576 22.01 20.48 0.28
C LEU A 576 20.56 20.18 -0.16
N VAL A 577 20.36 19.18 -1.03
CA VAL A 577 19.01 18.77 -1.52
C VAL A 577 18.09 18.35 -0.37
N SER A 578 18.65 17.79 0.69
CA SER A 578 17.91 17.31 1.86
C SER A 578 17.49 18.42 2.83
N LEU A 579 18.05 19.65 2.74
CA LEU A 579 17.76 20.74 3.66
C LEU A 579 16.38 21.36 3.38
N ASP A 580 16.30 22.10 2.29
CA ASP A 580 15.09 22.82 1.89
C ASP A 580 14.98 23.02 0.36
N GLY A 581 14.04 23.84 -0.11
CA GLY A 581 13.86 24.13 -1.53
C GLY A 581 14.61 25.37 -2.01
N ASP A 582 15.03 26.25 -1.12
CA ASP A 582 15.54 27.58 -1.47
C ASP A 582 17.07 27.69 -1.25
N THR A 583 17.60 27.18 -0.14
CA THR A 583 19.03 27.19 0.15
C THR A 583 19.89 26.59 -0.98
N PRO A 584 19.57 25.42 -1.57
CA PRO A 584 20.36 24.88 -2.68
C PRO A 584 20.36 25.80 -3.91
N ARG A 585 19.22 26.45 -4.21
CA ARG A 585 19.09 27.39 -5.33
C ARG A 585 19.91 28.66 -5.14
N LEU A 586 19.90 29.20 -3.91
CA LEU A 586 20.71 30.37 -3.53
C LEU A 586 22.22 30.08 -3.65
N LEU A 587 22.62 28.82 -3.43
CA LEU A 587 24.00 28.35 -3.60
C LEU A 587 24.33 27.94 -5.04
N GLY A 588 23.45 28.21 -6.02
CA GLY A 588 23.66 27.94 -7.43
C GLY A 588 23.43 26.50 -7.87
N LEU A 589 22.88 25.63 -7.02
CA LEU A 589 22.60 24.24 -7.38
C LEU A 589 21.37 24.15 -8.29
N GLY A 590 21.51 23.51 -9.43
CA GLY A 590 20.39 23.17 -10.32
C GLY A 590 19.48 22.11 -9.70
N LEU A 591 18.64 22.51 -8.73
CA LEU A 591 17.89 21.63 -7.82
C LEU A 591 17.08 20.55 -8.56
N SER A 592 16.43 20.88 -9.67
CA SER A 592 15.63 19.90 -10.44
C SER A 592 16.52 18.83 -11.09
N ARG A 593 17.69 19.21 -11.61
CA ARG A 593 18.66 18.26 -12.20
C ARG A 593 19.27 17.36 -11.12
N ALA A 594 19.65 17.93 -9.97
CA ALA A 594 20.20 17.19 -8.85
C ALA A 594 19.18 16.17 -8.32
N ARG A 595 17.91 16.59 -8.12
CA ARG A 595 16.83 15.70 -7.70
C ARG A 595 16.62 14.56 -8.69
N LEU A 596 16.52 14.88 -9.99
CA LEU A 596 16.34 13.85 -11.03
C LEU A 596 17.51 12.86 -11.03
N GLY A 597 18.76 13.34 -10.95
CA GLY A 597 19.93 12.48 -10.93
C GLY A 597 19.97 11.52 -9.73
N PHE A 598 19.71 12.01 -8.51
CA PHE A 598 19.64 11.14 -7.33
C PHE A 598 18.44 10.19 -7.33
N LEU A 599 17.28 10.62 -7.81
CA LEU A 599 16.12 9.76 -7.98
C LEU A 599 16.37 8.67 -9.03
N ALA A 600 16.95 9.03 -10.19
CA ALA A 600 17.29 8.06 -11.23
C ALA A 600 18.31 7.02 -10.71
N LEU A 601 19.30 7.46 -9.95
CA LEU A 601 20.26 6.55 -9.31
C LEU A 601 19.61 5.62 -8.29
N GLY A 602 18.71 6.16 -7.46
CA GLY A 602 17.92 5.38 -6.51
C GLY A 602 17.01 4.35 -7.19
N VAL A 603 16.36 4.75 -8.27
CA VAL A 603 15.53 3.86 -9.11
C VAL A 603 16.37 2.75 -9.74
N LEU A 604 17.50 3.09 -10.32
CA LEU A 604 18.42 2.11 -10.95
C LEU A 604 18.90 1.06 -9.93
N LEU A 605 19.28 1.50 -8.71
CA LEU A 605 19.64 0.61 -7.61
C LEU A 605 18.50 -0.32 -7.21
N SER A 606 17.30 0.24 -7.04
CA SER A 606 16.11 -0.55 -6.67
C SER A 606 15.73 -1.53 -7.77
N ALA A 607 15.75 -1.12 -9.04
CA ALA A 607 15.46 -1.98 -10.18
C ALA A 607 16.45 -3.14 -10.29
N ALA A 608 17.75 -2.86 -10.14
CA ALA A 608 18.79 -3.89 -10.15
C ALA A 608 18.65 -4.86 -8.96
N ALA A 609 18.33 -4.35 -7.76
CA ALA A 609 18.11 -5.19 -6.59
C ALA A 609 16.89 -6.10 -6.73
N VAL A 610 15.77 -5.56 -7.24
CA VAL A 610 14.52 -6.33 -7.46
C VAL A 610 14.71 -7.36 -8.59
N ALA A 611 15.42 -7.02 -9.65
CA ALA A 611 15.77 -7.96 -10.71
C ALA A 611 16.63 -9.14 -10.19
N ALA A 612 17.56 -8.85 -9.27
CA ALA A 612 18.45 -9.87 -8.70
C ALA A 612 17.80 -10.69 -7.57
N ALA A 613 16.93 -10.14 -6.75
CA ALA A 613 16.44 -10.79 -5.52
C ALA A 613 14.92 -10.79 -5.35
N GLY A 614 14.14 -10.35 -6.37
CA GLY A 614 12.71 -10.14 -6.24
C GLY A 614 12.36 -8.93 -5.36
N THR A 615 11.08 -8.80 -5.01
CA THR A 615 10.62 -7.66 -4.22
C THR A 615 10.99 -7.82 -2.74
N ILE A 616 11.77 -6.89 -2.22
CA ILE A 616 12.16 -6.83 -0.81
C ILE A 616 11.74 -5.48 -0.24
N ALA A 617 10.78 -5.49 0.67
CA ALA A 617 10.23 -4.29 1.31
C ALA A 617 10.98 -3.93 2.61
N PHE A 618 10.73 -2.74 3.12
CA PHE A 618 11.23 -2.19 4.39
C PHE A 618 12.71 -1.83 4.45
N VAL A 619 13.59 -2.44 3.69
CA VAL A 619 15.04 -2.20 3.77
C VAL A 619 15.37 -0.75 3.43
N GLY A 620 14.79 -0.25 2.34
CA GLY A 620 14.96 1.14 1.90
C GLY A 620 14.35 2.18 2.85
N LEU A 621 13.46 1.75 3.73
CA LEU A 621 12.86 2.60 4.76
C LEU A 621 13.65 2.56 6.07
N VAL A 622 13.92 1.35 6.57
CA VAL A 622 14.47 1.11 7.91
C VAL A 622 15.94 1.42 7.99
N ALA A 623 16.76 0.94 7.03
CA ALA A 623 18.22 1.08 7.11
C ALA A 623 18.67 2.56 7.09
N PRO A 624 18.19 3.46 6.21
CA PRO A 624 18.55 4.87 6.26
C PRO A 624 18.05 5.58 7.51
N HIS A 625 16.88 5.19 8.01
CA HIS A 625 16.31 5.77 9.22
C HIS A 625 17.16 5.41 10.46
N ALA A 626 17.50 4.12 10.61
CA ALA A 626 18.37 3.64 11.67
C ALA A 626 19.76 4.27 11.58
N ALA A 627 20.32 4.39 10.37
CA ALA A 627 21.62 5.03 10.16
C ALA A 627 21.62 6.48 10.65
N ARG A 628 20.58 7.28 10.30
CA ARG A 628 20.47 8.66 10.80
C ARG A 628 20.35 8.73 12.33
N ALA A 629 19.63 7.82 12.94
CA ALA A 629 19.50 7.75 14.40
C ALA A 629 20.84 7.43 15.09
N LEU A 630 21.67 6.59 14.46
CA LEU A 630 22.97 6.15 14.99
C LEU A 630 24.08 7.17 14.80
N VAL A 631 24.23 7.73 13.59
CA VAL A 631 25.43 8.53 13.21
C VAL A 631 25.15 9.99 12.84
N GLY A 632 23.89 10.44 12.99
CA GLY A 632 23.44 11.80 12.63
C GLY A 632 23.06 11.90 11.16
N ARG A 633 22.91 13.14 10.63
CA ARG A 633 22.25 13.39 9.33
C ARG A 633 23.19 13.60 8.15
N ARG A 634 24.51 13.77 8.37
CA ARG A 634 25.46 13.98 7.28
C ARG A 634 25.57 12.74 6.41
N HIS A 635 25.31 12.86 5.11
CA HIS A 635 25.29 11.71 4.19
C HIS A 635 26.64 11.01 4.07
N VAL A 636 27.75 11.70 4.31
CA VAL A 636 29.08 11.07 4.38
C VAL A 636 29.17 9.96 5.44
N ARG A 637 28.33 10.01 6.50
CA ARG A 637 28.25 8.99 7.56
C ARG A 637 27.04 8.09 7.41
N VAL A 638 25.92 8.66 6.96
CA VAL A 638 24.64 7.92 6.79
C VAL A 638 24.77 6.87 5.71
N VAL A 639 25.36 7.20 4.56
CA VAL A 639 25.45 6.28 3.41
C VAL A 639 26.16 4.98 3.76
N PRO A 640 27.43 4.98 4.26
CA PRO A 640 28.11 3.72 4.57
C PRO A 640 27.38 2.90 5.65
N VAL A 641 26.83 3.56 6.68
CA VAL A 641 26.11 2.87 7.74
C VAL A 641 24.79 2.30 7.25
N ALA A 642 24.04 3.02 6.39
CA ALA A 642 22.81 2.52 5.80
C ALA A 642 23.05 1.31 4.89
N VAL A 643 24.08 1.36 4.04
CA VAL A 643 24.49 0.26 3.17
C VAL A 643 24.81 -0.99 3.98
N LEU A 644 25.62 -0.86 5.03
CA LEU A 644 25.96 -1.97 5.93
C LEU A 644 24.74 -2.52 6.66
N LEU A 645 23.87 -1.64 7.19
CA LEU A 645 22.62 -2.06 7.86
C LEU A 645 21.68 -2.80 6.90
N GLY A 646 21.55 -2.33 5.67
CA GLY A 646 20.71 -3.01 4.67
C GLY A 646 21.25 -4.39 4.31
N ALA A 647 22.56 -4.52 4.12
CA ALA A 647 23.21 -5.81 3.87
C ALA A 647 22.99 -6.78 5.05
N VAL A 648 23.20 -6.31 6.29
CA VAL A 648 22.96 -7.13 7.50
C VAL A 648 21.50 -7.53 7.63
N LEU A 649 20.55 -6.61 7.38
CA LEU A 649 19.14 -6.88 7.51
C LEU A 649 18.66 -7.96 6.52
N VAL A 650 18.99 -7.82 5.23
CA VAL A 650 18.56 -8.81 4.21
C VAL A 650 19.32 -10.12 4.37
N GLY A 651 20.60 -10.07 4.68
CA GLY A 651 21.37 -11.28 4.96
C GLY A 651 20.83 -12.05 6.17
N THR A 652 20.44 -11.37 7.25
CA THR A 652 19.81 -11.99 8.41
C THR A 652 18.45 -12.61 8.04
N ALA A 653 17.64 -11.89 7.27
CA ALA A 653 16.35 -12.38 6.80
C ALA A 653 16.52 -13.65 5.93
N ASP A 654 17.52 -13.67 5.02
CA ASP A 654 17.81 -14.84 4.21
C ASP A 654 18.23 -16.05 5.05
N VAL A 655 19.13 -15.87 6.03
CA VAL A 655 19.56 -16.96 6.92
C VAL A 655 18.41 -17.50 7.73
N VAL A 656 17.60 -16.63 8.35
CA VAL A 656 16.43 -17.02 9.14
C VAL A 656 15.43 -17.77 8.26
N GLY A 657 15.14 -17.27 7.05
CA GLY A 657 14.16 -17.85 6.14
C GLY A 657 14.48 -19.26 5.65
N ARG A 658 15.76 -19.62 5.62
CA ARG A 658 16.19 -20.96 5.19
C ARG A 658 16.58 -21.91 6.31
N THR A 659 16.63 -21.41 7.56
CA THR A 659 17.09 -22.24 8.70
C THR A 659 15.95 -22.57 9.67
N VAL A 660 15.03 -21.64 9.94
CA VAL A 660 14.02 -21.79 11.00
C VAL A 660 12.99 -22.85 10.68
N ILE A 661 12.63 -23.00 9.42
CA ILE A 661 11.59 -23.95 8.97
C ILE A 661 12.13 -24.98 7.95
N ALA A 662 13.45 -25.20 7.92
CA ALA A 662 14.05 -26.16 7.00
C ALA A 662 13.35 -27.54 7.07
N PRO A 663 13.12 -28.23 5.92
CA PRO A 663 13.60 -27.91 4.58
C PRO A 663 12.78 -26.87 3.82
N ALA A 664 11.59 -26.46 4.31
CA ALA A 664 10.82 -25.37 3.72
C ALA A 664 11.59 -24.04 3.86
N GLN A 665 11.35 -23.12 2.95
CA GLN A 665 12.07 -21.83 2.91
C GLN A 665 11.10 -20.67 2.69
N LEU A 666 11.28 -19.58 3.44
CA LEU A 666 10.58 -18.32 3.22
C LEU A 666 11.46 -17.32 2.48
N GLY A 667 10.86 -16.55 1.60
CA GLY A 667 11.54 -15.46 0.89
C GLY A 667 12.09 -14.39 1.86
N ALA A 668 13.28 -13.88 1.54
CA ALA A 668 13.91 -12.84 2.35
C ALA A 668 13.06 -11.56 2.44
N GLY A 669 12.27 -11.26 1.40
CA GLY A 669 11.37 -10.10 1.37
C GLY A 669 10.27 -10.18 2.42
N LEU A 670 9.65 -11.34 2.63
CA LEU A 670 8.65 -11.54 3.68
C LEU A 670 9.25 -11.33 5.07
N LEU A 671 10.43 -11.90 5.30
CA LEU A 671 11.09 -11.82 6.59
C LEU A 671 11.62 -10.41 6.91
N THR A 672 12.10 -9.66 5.92
CA THR A 672 12.46 -8.26 6.14
C THR A 672 11.26 -7.42 6.57
N ALA A 673 10.07 -7.69 6.03
CA ALA A 673 8.84 -7.02 6.46
C ALA A 673 8.40 -7.45 7.87
N VAL A 674 8.49 -8.75 8.19
CA VAL A 674 8.19 -9.27 9.54
C VAL A 674 9.15 -8.71 10.60
N ILE A 675 10.44 -8.59 10.30
CA ILE A 675 11.46 -8.03 11.20
C ILE A 675 11.36 -6.49 11.24
N GLY A 676 11.12 -5.86 10.11
CA GLY A 676 11.08 -4.41 9.97
C GLY A 676 9.85 -3.77 10.63
N THR A 677 8.71 -4.45 10.62
CA THR A 677 7.46 -3.94 11.21
C THR A 677 7.57 -3.68 12.70
N PRO A 678 8.00 -4.61 13.58
CA PRO A 678 8.16 -4.34 15.01
C PRO A 678 9.14 -3.22 15.30
N TYR A 679 10.26 -3.17 14.57
CA TYR A 679 11.23 -2.09 14.70
C TYR A 679 10.61 -0.72 14.39
N PHE A 680 9.86 -0.62 13.29
CA PHE A 680 9.21 0.63 12.90
C PHE A 680 8.13 1.05 13.90
N LEU A 681 7.32 0.10 14.37
CA LEU A 681 6.31 0.35 15.40
C LEU A 681 6.93 0.80 16.72
N TRP A 682 8.04 0.17 17.14
CA TRP A 682 8.82 0.58 18.31
C TRP A 682 9.33 2.01 18.18
N LEU A 683 9.90 2.37 17.02
CA LEU A 683 10.34 3.74 16.73
C LEU A 683 9.20 4.75 16.87
N LEU A 684 8.02 4.41 16.36
CA LEU A 684 6.83 5.24 16.40
C LEU A 684 6.32 5.44 17.83
N VAL A 685 6.42 4.42 18.67
CA VAL A 685 6.09 4.51 20.11
C VAL A 685 7.12 5.36 20.84
N ARG A 686 8.42 5.15 20.60
CA ARG A 686 9.49 5.91 21.26
C ARG A 686 9.45 7.41 20.94
N SER A 687 9.09 7.79 19.73
CA SER A 687 8.93 9.21 19.35
C SER A 687 7.81 9.93 20.10
N ARG A 688 6.97 9.21 20.90
CA ARG A 688 5.98 9.83 21.79
C ARG A 688 6.63 10.53 23.00
N GLY A 689 7.72 9.95 23.53
CA GLY A 689 8.40 10.49 24.72
C GLY A 689 9.17 11.79 24.45
N GLU A 690 9.60 12.00 23.20
CA GLU A 690 10.39 13.18 22.83
C GLU A 690 9.51 14.41 22.48
N ALA A 691 8.19 14.20 22.32
CA ALA A 691 7.20 15.27 22.01
C ALA A 691 6.43 15.76 23.26
N ARG A 692 6.66 15.18 24.42
CA ARG A 692 6.22 15.68 25.74
C ARG A 692 7.35 16.45 26.41
#